data_f274d9d87a4457de7d7dd8075e536303
#
_entry.id   f274d9d87a4457de7d7dd8075e536303
#
_cell.length_a   1.000
_cell.length_b   1.000
_cell.length_c   1.000
_cell.angle_alpha   90.00
_cell.angle_beta   90.00
_cell.angle_gamma   90.00
#
_symmetry.space_group_name_H-M   'P 1'
#
loop_
_entity.id
_entity.type
_entity.pdbx_description
1 polymer ?
#
loop_
_entity_poly.entity_id
_entity_poly.type
_entity_poly.pdbx_seq_one_letter_code
_entity_poly.pdbx_strand_id
1 'polypeptide(L)'
;MRLPSIRRSQGRQGPSGSRVHAARRRRRRRTPAVALLAAALTVAGLAAAGPVALPASAAPAGAAAPAGATATAGDVTGFTRSGNTFTVTASGGAKARVVVARADIFRLWLSPDGSFTDDPAGTDLAPTTDFGPVATSWSDAGAYYRITTGSLSIRVNKRPLQFSVFRADDTTPVWQETRPTSWTGGRTTQYLARGADEQFYGTGLRLGEWALRGKTVPIAVDNKWRENDNASPAPFYMSTNGYGVMRNTWAPGSYGFDAPTTLTHDEKRFDAWYFTGDSLKSVLDAYTDVSGKPFMAPMWGFELGNADCFNASNPDYQGDHNRLRHQTTPDVVGYAADARAADMPSGWFLPNDGYGCGYTAPLKATVDALKAKGFQTGLWTSTGLGSIADEVGTAGSRGVKTDVAWIGSGYKYAFDGVRQAVDGIEKNSDARRFVWTVDGWAGTQRNAVVWTGDTYGTWDDMRWHVPAITGAGLSGLNYAAGDIDGIFGGSPQTYTRDLQWKAFTPAFMTMSGWGATGPSAGYHDKQPWRFAEPYLSINRKYLQLKMRLMPYLYTMSRVAHESGVPSTRAMVLEYPDDPVARGNLTSGQFMAGDSLLVAPVVSDSPVRDGIYLPAGTWTDYWTGRAYAGPGWLNGYQAPLDTLPLFVKGGAVVPMWPQMNHTGEKPVSTLTYDIHPRGTSSFSLYEDDGRTRAYRTGAYARQRVDVTAPAAGTGTVTVSVGAPTGDYTGKPASRGHEFTLHVATAPATVTLDGTPVPGLASKAAYDSAASGWYFDPADRSGVLWIKTPGTAGAFTVAATGTSVPAAAALPSSAPIDRSAWSLVHADSQETAAENGAAARAFDGNPATLWHTAWSSAKPAPLPHEIQIDLGARYAVDGLGYLPRQDGGVNGRIGGYEVYVSDTTADWGPPVASGTFADTAAAKTAALAPKSGRYLRLKALTEAGGRGPWTSAAEITLTGRPAS
;
A
#
# COMPACT_ATOMS: atom_id res chain seq x y z
N MET A 1 17.34 -11.72 61.69
CA MET A 1 18.14 -12.78 62.35
C MET A 1 19.10 -13.37 61.33
N ARG A 2 20.35 -13.11 61.57
CA ARG A 2 21.59 -13.82 61.23
C ARG A 2 21.68 -14.68 59.95
N LEU A 3 22.55 -14.21 59.05
CA LEU A 3 23.45 -14.97 58.17
C LEU A 3 24.41 -15.86 59.00
N PRO A 4 25.08 -16.86 58.39
CA PRO A 4 26.50 -16.65 57.97
C PRO A 4 26.81 -17.31 56.59
N SER A 5 27.57 -16.74 55.81
CA SER A 5 28.93 -16.66 55.26
C SER A 5 29.93 -17.77 55.66
N ILE A 6 30.75 -18.24 54.67
CA ILE A 6 32.16 -18.59 54.68
C ILE A 6 32.57 -19.27 53.38
N ARG A 7 33.35 -18.68 52.51
CA ARG A 7 34.80 -18.56 52.24
C ARG A 7 35.38 -19.70 51.39
N ARG A 8 35.88 -19.31 50.29
CA ARG A 8 37.18 -19.46 49.52
C ARG A 8 38.04 -20.67 49.84
N SER A 9 38.60 -21.33 48.83
CA SER A 9 40.03 -21.51 48.69
C SER A 9 40.53 -21.72 47.28
N GLN A 10 41.66 -21.14 47.02
CA GLN A 10 42.45 -21.12 45.80
C GLN A 10 43.32 -22.40 45.69
N GLY A 11 43.79 -22.72 44.50
CA GLY A 11 44.87 -23.70 44.29
C GLY A 11 45.34 -23.69 42.86
N ARG A 12 46.50 -23.15 42.70
CA ARG A 12 47.38 -22.93 41.56
C ARG A 12 48.04 -24.21 41.00
N GLN A 13 48.44 -24.12 39.79
CA GLN A 13 49.75 -24.39 39.13
C GLN A 13 49.66 -25.33 37.91
N GLY A 14 50.11 -24.77 36.75
CA GLY A 14 50.65 -25.55 35.60
C GLY A 14 52.11 -25.96 35.86
N PRO A 15 53.03 -26.14 34.91
CA PRO A 15 53.05 -25.98 33.46
C PRO A 15 53.83 -27.08 32.69
N SER A 16 54.07 -26.88 31.41
CA SER A 16 55.14 -27.40 30.50
C SER A 16 54.59 -28.19 29.34
N GLY A 17 55.02 -28.05 28.11
CA GLY A 17 56.15 -27.41 27.54
C GLY A 17 56.58 -28.18 26.29
N SER A 18 57.03 -27.48 25.28
CA SER A 18 57.92 -27.80 24.16
C SER A 18 57.24 -28.10 22.79
N ARG A 19 57.33 -27.19 21.82
CA ARG A 19 58.41 -26.96 20.83
C ARG A 19 58.71 -28.22 19.99
N VAL A 20 58.79 -28.26 18.67
CA VAL A 20 59.48 -27.45 17.65
C VAL A 20 59.16 -28.14 16.28
N HIS A 21 58.90 -27.61 15.18
CA HIS A 21 59.72 -27.03 14.14
C HIS A 21 59.00 -26.79 12.82
N ALA A 22 59.35 -25.72 12.22
CA ALA A 22 59.01 -25.23 10.92
C ALA A 22 59.74 -25.94 9.77
N ALA A 23 59.18 -25.92 8.58
CA ALA A 23 59.97 -25.70 7.36
C ALA A 23 59.10 -25.20 6.18
N ARG A 24 59.61 -24.15 5.61
CA ARG A 24 59.20 -23.45 4.35
C ARG A 24 59.42 -24.31 3.10
N ARG A 25 58.61 -24.06 2.05
CA ARG A 25 59.00 -23.59 0.69
C ARG A 25 57.80 -23.61 -0.25
N ARG A 26 57.39 -22.45 -0.70
CA ARG A 26 57.55 -21.75 -2.03
C ARG A 26 57.27 -22.56 -3.30
N ARG A 27 56.30 -22.00 -4.03
CA ARG A 27 56.28 -21.54 -5.43
C ARG A 27 55.34 -22.24 -6.42
N ARG A 28 54.60 -21.40 -7.05
CA ARG A 28 54.27 -21.11 -8.47
C ARG A 28 53.02 -21.65 -9.09
N ARG A 29 52.24 -20.61 -9.42
CA ARG A 29 51.40 -20.38 -10.63
C ARG A 29 51.31 -21.49 -11.69
N ARG A 30 50.09 -21.75 -12.18
CA ARG A 30 49.61 -21.62 -13.55
C ARG A 30 48.20 -22.17 -13.72
N THR A 31 47.29 -21.36 -14.25
CA THR A 31 46.11 -21.77 -15.03
C THR A 31 46.57 -22.27 -16.40
N PRO A 32 45.88 -23.17 -17.12
CA PRO A 32 44.75 -22.78 -17.93
C PRO A 32 43.62 -23.83 -18.10
N ALA A 33 42.47 -23.33 -18.40
CA ALA A 33 41.37 -23.64 -19.35
C ALA A 33 41.25 -25.00 -20.05
N VAL A 34 39.94 -25.36 -20.23
CA VAL A 34 39.25 -26.09 -21.31
C VAL A 34 39.38 -27.61 -21.34
N ALA A 35 38.24 -28.33 -21.26
CA ALA A 35 37.57 -29.03 -22.36
C ALA A 35 36.48 -29.99 -21.86
N LEU A 36 35.42 -30.06 -22.63
CA LEU A 36 34.31 -31.02 -22.63
C LEU A 36 34.80 -32.48 -22.71
N LEU A 37 34.03 -33.41 -22.09
CA LEU A 37 33.67 -34.65 -22.77
C LEU A 37 32.42 -35.31 -22.16
N ALA A 38 31.46 -35.61 -23.03
CA ALA A 38 30.30 -36.43 -22.77
C ALA A 38 30.67 -37.92 -22.74
N ALA A 39 30.03 -38.71 -21.89
CA ALA A 39 29.89 -40.14 -22.11
C ALA A 39 28.56 -40.64 -21.49
N ALA A 40 27.75 -41.17 -22.40
CA ALA A 40 26.54 -41.92 -22.09
C ALA A 40 26.84 -43.31 -21.56
N LEU A 41 26.05 -43.83 -20.62
CA LEU A 41 25.85 -45.27 -20.46
C LEU A 41 24.44 -45.54 -19.90
N THR A 42 23.68 -46.24 -20.71
CA THR A 42 22.38 -46.86 -20.48
C THR A 42 22.48 -48.05 -19.53
N VAL A 43 21.55 -48.19 -18.58
CA VAL A 43 20.93 -49.50 -18.24
C VAL A 43 19.51 -49.29 -17.72
N ALA A 44 18.60 -50.10 -18.24
CA ALA A 44 17.17 -50.10 -17.99
C ALA A 44 16.78 -50.78 -16.66
N GLY A 45 15.64 -50.44 -16.13
CA GLY A 45 14.89 -51.31 -15.25
C GLY A 45 13.81 -50.71 -14.37
N LEU A 46 12.59 -50.75 -14.85
CA LEU A 46 11.28 -50.88 -14.19
C LEU A 46 10.70 -49.86 -13.21
N ALA A 47 9.72 -49.20 -13.72
CA ALA A 47 8.27 -49.16 -13.33
C ALA A 47 7.81 -48.18 -12.26
N ALA A 48 7.01 -47.20 -12.76
CA ALA A 48 5.77 -46.65 -12.20
C ALA A 48 5.84 -45.78 -10.93
N ALA A 49 6.18 -44.54 -11.14
CA ALA A 49 5.51 -43.37 -10.53
C ALA A 49 5.59 -42.21 -11.53
N GLY A 50 4.45 -41.63 -11.90
CA GLY A 50 4.39 -40.57 -12.88
C GLY A 50 5.20 -39.34 -12.44
N PRO A 51 5.84 -38.62 -13.38
CA PRO A 51 6.60 -37.45 -13.06
C PRO A 51 5.62 -36.33 -12.63
N VAL A 52 5.79 -35.85 -11.40
CA VAL A 52 5.27 -34.55 -11.02
C VAL A 52 6.07 -33.54 -11.86
N ALA A 53 5.44 -32.97 -12.88
CA ALA A 53 6.02 -31.87 -13.66
C ALA A 53 6.24 -30.69 -12.73
N LEU A 54 7.49 -30.30 -12.56
CA LEU A 54 7.84 -28.98 -12.07
C LEU A 54 7.10 -27.96 -12.93
N PRO A 55 6.43 -26.96 -12.37
CA PRO A 55 5.80 -25.93 -13.17
C PRO A 55 6.88 -25.28 -14.04
N ALA A 56 6.69 -25.32 -15.34
CA ALA A 56 7.53 -24.59 -16.28
C ALA A 56 7.52 -23.11 -15.84
N SER A 57 8.71 -22.57 -15.59
CA SER A 57 8.90 -21.13 -15.50
C SER A 57 8.16 -20.51 -16.68
N ALA A 58 7.34 -19.48 -16.40
CA ALA A 58 6.67 -18.72 -17.43
C ALA A 58 7.71 -18.35 -18.48
N ALA A 59 7.42 -18.69 -19.75
CA ALA A 59 8.30 -18.39 -20.86
C ALA A 59 8.59 -16.88 -20.84
N PRO A 60 9.81 -16.45 -21.13
CA PRO A 60 10.12 -15.05 -21.31
C PRO A 60 9.17 -14.49 -22.37
N ALA A 61 8.64 -13.29 -22.15
CA ALA A 61 7.75 -12.61 -23.06
C ALA A 61 8.26 -12.78 -24.50
N GLY A 62 7.46 -13.49 -25.31
CA GLY A 62 7.86 -13.96 -26.61
C GLY A 62 8.37 -12.82 -27.46
N ALA A 63 9.38 -13.09 -28.26
CA ALA A 63 9.85 -12.20 -29.31
C ALA A 63 8.65 -11.66 -30.09
N ALA A 64 8.60 -10.33 -30.27
CA ALA A 64 7.52 -9.65 -30.95
C ALA A 64 7.22 -10.36 -32.30
N ALA A 65 5.98 -10.84 -32.45
CA ALA A 65 5.52 -11.32 -33.75
C ALA A 65 5.71 -10.23 -34.79
N PRO A 66 6.01 -10.57 -36.07
CA PRO A 66 6.21 -9.55 -37.09
C PRO A 66 5.01 -8.62 -37.14
N ALA A 67 5.26 -7.32 -37.20
CA ALA A 67 4.27 -6.27 -37.16
C ALA A 67 3.21 -6.49 -38.26
N GLY A 68 2.05 -7.01 -37.87
CA GLY A 68 0.87 -7.06 -38.71
C GLY A 68 0.39 -5.66 -39.02
N ALA A 69 -0.33 -5.48 -40.11
CA ALA A 69 -0.92 -4.19 -40.46
C ALA A 69 -1.84 -3.71 -39.32
N THR A 70 -1.68 -2.46 -38.91
CA THR A 70 -2.54 -1.81 -37.92
C THR A 70 -3.89 -1.48 -38.58
N ALA A 71 -4.99 -1.92 -37.95
CA ALA A 71 -6.34 -1.68 -38.40
C ALA A 71 -7.11 -0.82 -37.42
N THR A 72 -8.10 -0.06 -37.89
CA THR A 72 -9.07 0.71 -37.13
C THR A 72 -10.48 0.43 -37.60
N ALA A 73 -11.50 0.90 -36.90
CA ALA A 73 -12.89 0.73 -37.32
C ALA A 73 -13.28 1.46 -38.59
N GLY A 74 -12.53 2.53 -38.98
CA GLY A 74 -12.88 3.39 -40.09
C GLY A 74 -13.93 4.44 -39.73
N ASP A 75 -14.68 4.94 -40.77
CA ASP A 75 -15.68 5.98 -40.63
C ASP A 75 -17.03 5.38 -40.19
N VAL A 76 -17.80 6.14 -39.42
CA VAL A 76 -19.15 5.74 -39.03
C VAL A 76 -20.11 5.74 -40.21
N THR A 77 -20.81 4.61 -40.40
CA THR A 77 -21.80 4.42 -41.46
C THR A 77 -23.23 4.25 -40.90
N GLY A 78 -23.38 3.99 -39.63
CA GLY A 78 -24.71 3.84 -38.98
C GLY A 78 -24.66 4.08 -37.50
N PHE A 79 -25.81 4.54 -36.96
CA PHE A 79 -26.02 4.76 -35.53
C PHE A 79 -27.47 4.38 -35.18
N THR A 80 -27.64 3.52 -34.21
CA THR A 80 -28.96 3.07 -33.73
C THR A 80 -29.00 3.06 -32.20
N ARG A 81 -30.21 3.18 -31.65
CA ARG A 81 -30.50 3.12 -30.21
C ARG A 81 -31.50 2.03 -29.89
N SER A 82 -31.25 1.30 -28.83
CA SER A 82 -32.18 0.39 -28.17
C SER A 82 -32.09 0.55 -26.65
N GLY A 83 -33.05 1.18 -26.03
CA GLY A 83 -33.02 1.54 -24.61
C GLY A 83 -31.84 2.51 -24.30
N ASN A 84 -30.95 2.06 -23.40
CA ASN A 84 -29.70 2.76 -23.03
C ASN A 84 -28.45 2.26 -23.80
N THR A 85 -28.66 1.44 -24.83
CA THR A 85 -27.60 0.91 -25.70
C THR A 85 -27.59 1.65 -27.04
N PHE A 86 -26.45 2.21 -27.38
CA PHE A 86 -26.20 2.91 -28.63
C PHE A 86 -25.20 2.09 -29.48
N THR A 87 -25.61 1.64 -30.63
CA THR A 87 -24.79 0.83 -31.55
C THR A 87 -24.34 1.66 -32.74
N VAL A 88 -23.03 1.66 -32.96
CA VAL A 88 -22.34 2.34 -34.05
C VAL A 88 -21.85 1.30 -35.04
N THR A 89 -22.11 1.47 -36.33
CA THR A 89 -21.55 0.66 -37.41
C THR A 89 -20.48 1.47 -38.14
N ALA A 90 -19.34 0.87 -38.46
CA ALA A 90 -18.23 1.52 -39.14
C ALA A 90 -17.97 0.91 -40.52
N SER A 91 -17.28 1.65 -41.40
CA SER A 91 -17.06 1.30 -42.82
C SER A 91 -16.24 0.00 -42.99
N GLY A 92 -15.37 -0.35 -42.00
CA GLY A 92 -14.60 -1.59 -42.03
C GLY A 92 -15.37 -2.84 -41.51
N GLY A 93 -16.68 -2.75 -41.31
CA GLY A 93 -17.51 -3.84 -40.74
C GLY A 93 -17.47 -3.94 -39.20
N ALA A 94 -16.55 -3.22 -38.57
CA ALA A 94 -16.48 -3.13 -37.10
C ALA A 94 -17.75 -2.44 -36.54
N LYS A 95 -18.11 -2.81 -35.32
CA LYS A 95 -19.19 -2.15 -34.58
C LYS A 95 -18.74 -1.77 -33.19
N ALA A 96 -19.29 -0.68 -32.67
CA ALA A 96 -19.13 -0.31 -31.27
C ALA A 96 -20.49 -0.24 -30.55
N ARG A 97 -20.53 -0.55 -29.28
CA ARG A 97 -21.66 -0.32 -28.38
C ARG A 97 -21.24 0.60 -27.23
N VAL A 98 -22.00 1.64 -27.02
CA VAL A 98 -21.98 2.43 -25.79
C VAL A 98 -23.22 2.02 -24.99
N VAL A 99 -23.03 1.39 -23.84
CA VAL A 99 -24.11 0.96 -22.94
C VAL A 99 -24.05 1.80 -21.68
N VAL A 100 -25.02 2.67 -21.48
CA VAL A 100 -25.08 3.52 -20.27
C VAL A 100 -25.76 2.73 -19.17
N ALA A 101 -25.00 2.39 -18.12
CA ALA A 101 -25.50 1.62 -16.98
C ALA A 101 -26.04 2.53 -15.87
N ARG A 102 -25.40 3.68 -15.63
CA ARG A 102 -25.80 4.74 -14.70
C ARG A 102 -25.39 6.08 -15.29
N ALA A 103 -25.85 7.19 -14.76
CA ALA A 103 -25.54 8.51 -15.33
C ALA A 103 -24.04 8.81 -15.45
N ASP A 104 -23.23 8.20 -14.60
CA ASP A 104 -21.78 8.33 -14.46
C ASP A 104 -20.99 7.06 -14.79
N ILE A 105 -21.66 5.98 -15.24
CA ILE A 105 -21.06 4.68 -15.59
C ILE A 105 -21.54 4.24 -16.97
N PHE A 106 -20.60 3.90 -17.86
CA PHE A 106 -20.93 3.30 -19.14
C PHE A 106 -19.88 2.26 -19.57
N ARG A 107 -20.30 1.33 -20.43
CA ARG A 107 -19.45 0.35 -21.11
C ARG A 107 -19.24 0.76 -22.55
N LEU A 108 -18.00 0.76 -23.00
CA LEU A 108 -17.63 0.89 -24.42
C LEU A 108 -17.09 -0.46 -24.89
N TRP A 109 -17.79 -1.06 -25.86
CA TRP A 109 -17.41 -2.34 -26.44
C TRP A 109 -17.24 -2.18 -27.95
N LEU A 110 -16.00 -2.23 -28.44
CA LEU A 110 -15.65 -2.18 -29.87
C LEU A 110 -15.27 -3.59 -30.35
N SER A 111 -16.06 -4.12 -31.27
CA SER A 111 -15.88 -5.41 -31.94
C SER A 111 -15.37 -5.22 -33.36
N PRO A 112 -14.15 -5.69 -33.68
CA PRO A 112 -13.58 -5.57 -35.03
C PRO A 112 -14.33 -6.31 -36.12
N ASP A 113 -15.01 -7.41 -35.81
CA ASP A 113 -15.82 -8.24 -36.73
C ASP A 113 -17.30 -7.91 -36.66
N GLY A 114 -17.68 -6.96 -35.84
CA GLY A 114 -19.08 -6.56 -35.66
C GLY A 114 -19.93 -7.53 -34.83
N SER A 115 -19.34 -8.56 -34.22
CA SER A 115 -19.99 -9.51 -33.33
C SER A 115 -19.86 -9.09 -31.86
N PHE A 116 -20.91 -9.32 -31.06
CA PHE A 116 -20.93 -9.06 -29.62
C PHE A 116 -21.26 -10.34 -28.82
N THR A 117 -20.91 -11.48 -29.35
CA THR A 117 -21.18 -12.80 -28.73
C THR A 117 -20.04 -13.29 -27.87
N ASP A 118 -18.83 -12.72 -28.06
CA ASP A 118 -17.64 -13.09 -27.31
C ASP A 118 -17.44 -12.13 -26.13
N ASP A 119 -17.82 -12.57 -24.95
CA ASP A 119 -17.58 -11.88 -23.68
C ASP A 119 -16.89 -12.84 -22.70
N PRO A 120 -15.55 -13.04 -22.83
CA PRO A 120 -14.81 -14.02 -22.03
C PRO A 120 -14.77 -13.68 -20.52
N ALA A 121 -14.93 -12.42 -20.15
CA ALA A 121 -15.00 -12.02 -18.75
C ALA A 121 -16.42 -12.10 -18.18
N GLY A 122 -17.43 -11.94 -19.03
CA GLY A 122 -18.83 -12.03 -18.63
C GLY A 122 -19.19 -11.19 -17.41
N THR A 123 -19.94 -11.78 -16.49
CA THR A 123 -20.27 -11.17 -15.20
C THR A 123 -19.20 -11.41 -14.11
N ASP A 124 -18.13 -12.13 -14.40
CA ASP A 124 -17.10 -12.43 -13.41
C ASP A 124 -16.36 -11.16 -12.94
N LEU A 125 -16.04 -10.25 -13.86
CA LEU A 125 -15.41 -8.98 -13.53
C LEU A 125 -16.41 -7.86 -13.23
N ALA A 126 -17.60 -7.92 -13.82
CA ALA A 126 -18.67 -6.94 -13.65
C ALA A 126 -19.97 -7.63 -13.19
N PRO A 127 -20.06 -8.09 -11.92
CA PRO A 127 -21.23 -8.80 -11.42
C PRO A 127 -22.48 -7.93 -11.35
N THR A 128 -22.35 -6.61 -11.30
CA THR A 128 -23.45 -5.66 -11.28
C THR A 128 -23.36 -4.74 -12.47
N THR A 129 -24.31 -4.84 -13.38
CA THR A 129 -24.37 -4.05 -14.63
C THR A 129 -25.70 -3.35 -14.83
N ASP A 130 -26.72 -3.70 -14.05
CA ASP A 130 -28.03 -3.10 -14.04
C ASP A 130 -28.23 -2.28 -12.75
N PHE A 131 -28.34 -0.99 -12.91
CA PHE A 131 -28.60 -0.01 -11.83
C PHE A 131 -30.01 0.60 -11.93
N GLY A 132 -30.89 -0.05 -12.71
CA GLY A 132 -32.25 0.43 -12.98
C GLY A 132 -32.28 1.44 -14.14
N PRO A 133 -33.47 2.08 -14.32
CA PRO A 133 -33.67 3.02 -15.43
C PRO A 133 -32.72 4.22 -15.38
N VAL A 134 -32.02 4.49 -16.49
CA VAL A 134 -31.18 5.67 -16.67
C VAL A 134 -31.73 6.57 -17.77
N ALA A 135 -31.86 7.86 -17.46
CA ALA A 135 -32.29 8.85 -18.43
C ALA A 135 -31.14 9.14 -19.42
N THR A 136 -31.36 8.87 -20.71
CA THR A 136 -30.42 9.16 -21.77
C THR A 136 -31.11 9.83 -22.95
N SER A 137 -30.42 10.75 -23.63
CA SER A 137 -30.84 11.29 -24.92
C SER A 137 -29.68 11.25 -25.91
N TRP A 138 -29.96 11.51 -27.18
CA TRP A 138 -28.94 11.65 -28.20
C TRP A 138 -29.34 12.62 -29.30
N SER A 139 -28.34 13.20 -29.97
CA SER A 139 -28.54 14.08 -31.12
C SER A 139 -27.42 13.88 -32.14
N ASP A 140 -27.72 14.19 -33.40
CA ASP A 140 -26.71 14.30 -34.46
C ASP A 140 -26.21 15.75 -34.52
N ALA A 141 -24.96 15.95 -34.20
CA ALA A 141 -24.30 17.26 -34.22
C ALA A 141 -23.46 17.48 -35.52
N GLY A 142 -23.72 16.71 -36.57
CA GLY A 142 -23.00 16.80 -37.85
C GLY A 142 -21.70 15.99 -37.82
N ALA A 143 -20.67 16.50 -37.17
CA ALA A 143 -19.36 15.83 -37.08
C ALA A 143 -19.38 14.62 -36.14
N TYR A 144 -20.28 14.57 -35.18
CA TYR A 144 -20.38 13.49 -34.16
C TYR A 144 -21.83 13.25 -33.75
N TYR A 145 -22.13 12.07 -33.24
CA TYR A 145 -23.32 11.80 -32.44
C TYR A 145 -23.02 12.11 -30.98
N ARG A 146 -23.92 12.85 -30.32
CA ARG A 146 -23.82 13.16 -28.89
C ARG A 146 -24.84 12.35 -28.12
N ILE A 147 -24.35 11.55 -27.15
CA ILE A 147 -25.16 10.83 -26.18
C ILE A 147 -25.05 11.59 -24.87
N THR A 148 -26.18 11.92 -24.24
CA THR A 148 -26.19 12.63 -22.96
C THR A 148 -26.80 11.81 -21.84
N THR A 149 -26.24 11.93 -20.67
CA THR A 149 -26.77 11.42 -19.39
C THR A 149 -26.95 12.61 -18.43
N GLY A 150 -27.35 12.35 -17.18
CA GLY A 150 -27.39 13.40 -16.16
C GLY A 150 -26.02 13.96 -15.77
N SER A 151 -24.93 13.24 -16.06
CA SER A 151 -23.55 13.58 -15.64
C SER A 151 -22.59 13.75 -16.82
N LEU A 152 -22.87 13.20 -17.99
CA LEU A 152 -21.91 13.07 -19.09
C LEU A 152 -22.50 13.48 -20.44
N SER A 153 -21.63 13.99 -21.31
CA SER A 153 -21.80 14.10 -22.76
C SER A 153 -20.75 13.22 -23.46
N ILE A 154 -21.19 12.13 -24.08
CA ILE A 154 -20.35 11.18 -24.82
C ILE A 154 -20.46 11.49 -26.30
N ARG A 155 -19.36 11.88 -26.94
CA ARG A 155 -19.29 12.17 -28.35
C ARG A 155 -18.72 10.98 -29.12
N VAL A 156 -19.43 10.55 -30.13
CA VAL A 156 -19.04 9.52 -31.10
C VAL A 156 -18.69 10.23 -32.40
N ASN A 157 -17.41 10.56 -32.59
CA ASN A 157 -16.92 11.23 -33.79
C ASN A 157 -17.09 10.31 -34.99
N LYS A 158 -17.44 10.88 -36.15
CA LYS A 158 -17.84 10.08 -37.31
C LYS A 158 -16.70 9.79 -38.29
N ARG A 159 -15.69 10.63 -38.36
CA ARG A 159 -14.62 10.53 -39.36
C ARG A 159 -13.25 10.90 -38.78
N PRO A 160 -12.44 9.90 -38.36
CA PRO A 160 -12.81 8.48 -38.17
C PRO A 160 -13.62 8.25 -36.88
N LEU A 161 -14.10 7.01 -36.66
CA LEU A 161 -14.73 6.64 -35.40
C LEU A 161 -13.74 6.83 -34.24
N GLN A 162 -14.06 7.76 -33.36
CA GLN A 162 -13.35 8.07 -32.13
C GLN A 162 -14.31 8.49 -31.05
N PHE A 163 -13.91 8.33 -29.78
CA PHE A 163 -14.74 8.67 -28.64
C PHE A 163 -14.10 9.82 -27.85
N SER A 164 -14.96 10.69 -27.31
CA SER A 164 -14.60 11.75 -26.39
C SER A 164 -15.70 11.90 -25.37
N VAL A 165 -15.34 12.09 -24.11
CA VAL A 165 -16.26 12.22 -22.99
C VAL A 165 -16.04 13.54 -22.27
N PHE A 166 -17.12 14.25 -22.05
CA PHE A 166 -17.19 15.53 -21.37
C PHE A 166 -18.14 15.42 -20.18
N ARG A 167 -18.04 16.36 -19.24
CA ARG A 167 -19.08 16.56 -18.21
C ARG A 167 -20.39 16.96 -18.87
N ALA A 168 -21.48 17.00 -18.11
CA ALA A 168 -22.82 17.33 -18.64
C ALA A 168 -22.88 18.71 -19.35
N ASP A 169 -21.95 19.61 -19.07
CA ASP A 169 -21.81 20.92 -19.71
C ASP A 169 -21.35 20.86 -21.19
N ASP A 170 -20.97 19.67 -21.68
CA ASP A 170 -20.43 19.38 -23.01
C ASP A 170 -19.15 20.19 -23.36
N THR A 171 -18.48 20.79 -22.39
CA THR A 171 -17.28 21.62 -22.57
C THR A 171 -16.09 21.17 -21.72
N THR A 172 -16.31 20.70 -20.52
CA THR A 172 -15.27 20.21 -19.61
C THR A 172 -14.88 18.78 -19.98
N PRO A 173 -13.66 18.55 -20.54
CA PRO A 173 -13.27 17.22 -20.97
C PRO A 173 -13.01 16.31 -19.77
N VAL A 174 -13.49 15.08 -19.85
CA VAL A 174 -13.16 13.99 -18.93
C VAL A 174 -12.00 13.19 -19.51
N TRP A 175 -12.16 12.69 -20.75
CA TRP A 175 -11.10 12.09 -21.55
C TRP A 175 -11.44 12.15 -23.03
N GLN A 176 -10.42 12.08 -23.88
CA GLN A 176 -10.58 12.13 -25.34
C GLN A 176 -9.57 11.20 -26.01
N GLU A 177 -10.00 10.45 -27.02
CA GLU A 177 -9.08 9.71 -27.87
C GLU A 177 -8.29 10.69 -28.77
N THR A 178 -6.97 10.52 -28.81
CA THR A 178 -6.07 11.31 -29.71
C THR A 178 -6.05 10.77 -31.11
N ARG A 179 -6.35 9.48 -31.29
CA ARG A 179 -6.49 8.75 -32.55
C ARG A 179 -7.40 7.54 -32.32
N PRO A 180 -7.97 6.93 -33.39
CA PRO A 180 -8.85 5.78 -33.24
C PRO A 180 -8.22 4.63 -32.46
N THR A 181 -9.02 3.97 -31.64
CA THR A 181 -8.65 2.66 -31.09
C THR A 181 -8.28 1.74 -32.23
N SER A 182 -7.15 1.05 -32.12
CA SER A 182 -6.59 0.22 -33.17
C SER A 182 -6.26 -1.19 -32.70
N TRP A 183 -6.16 -2.11 -33.64
CA TRP A 183 -5.69 -3.47 -33.40
C TRP A 183 -4.57 -3.87 -34.37
N THR A 184 -3.55 -4.53 -33.84
CA THR A 184 -2.37 -4.98 -34.57
C THR A 184 -1.96 -6.35 -34.07
N GLY A 185 -1.93 -7.35 -34.96
CA GLY A 185 -1.43 -8.69 -34.63
C GLY A 185 -2.15 -9.39 -33.44
N GLY A 186 -3.44 -9.10 -33.21
CA GLY A 186 -4.18 -9.71 -32.11
C GLY A 186 -4.24 -8.85 -30.85
N ARG A 187 -3.62 -7.66 -30.85
CA ARG A 187 -3.63 -6.68 -29.75
C ARG A 187 -4.56 -5.54 -30.07
N THR A 188 -5.24 -5.03 -29.06
CA THR A 188 -6.02 -3.79 -29.15
C THR A 188 -5.44 -2.72 -28.28
N THR A 189 -5.32 -1.49 -28.81
CA THR A 189 -4.81 -0.33 -28.08
C THR A 189 -5.73 0.86 -28.24
N GLN A 190 -6.13 1.47 -27.13
CA GLN A 190 -6.76 2.78 -27.05
C GLN A 190 -5.71 3.85 -26.72
N TYR A 191 -5.91 5.07 -27.23
CA TYR A 191 -4.98 6.19 -27.09
C TYR A 191 -5.74 7.41 -26.56
N LEU A 192 -5.43 7.83 -25.32
CA LEU A 192 -6.10 8.95 -24.68
C LEU A 192 -5.17 10.16 -24.56
N ALA A 193 -5.75 11.35 -24.70
CA ALA A 193 -5.04 12.59 -24.40
C ALA A 193 -4.68 12.61 -22.90
N ARG A 194 -3.48 13.08 -22.59
CA ARG A 194 -3.01 13.28 -21.22
C ARG A 194 -2.94 14.76 -20.90
N GLY A 195 -3.60 15.17 -19.81
CA GLY A 195 -3.53 16.53 -19.27
C GLY A 195 -2.13 16.90 -18.76
N ALA A 196 -1.83 18.21 -18.71
CA ALA A 196 -0.54 18.74 -18.29
C ALA A 196 -0.17 18.27 -16.87
N ASP A 197 -1.13 18.27 -15.93
CA ASP A 197 -0.92 17.90 -14.52
C ASP A 197 -1.67 16.62 -14.11
N GLU A 198 -2.16 15.86 -15.08
CA GLU A 198 -2.93 14.63 -14.84
C GLU A 198 -2.05 13.55 -14.25
N GLN A 199 -2.51 12.94 -13.14
CA GLN A 199 -1.89 11.81 -12.49
C GLN A 199 -2.77 10.56 -12.63
N PHE A 200 -2.13 9.40 -12.55
CA PHE A 200 -2.77 8.11 -12.73
C PHE A 200 -2.42 7.17 -11.59
N TYR A 201 -3.40 6.37 -11.16
CA TYR A 201 -3.30 5.45 -10.04
C TYR A 201 -4.04 4.15 -10.33
N GLY A 202 -3.68 3.06 -9.63
CA GLY A 202 -4.36 1.79 -9.77
C GLY A 202 -3.43 0.67 -10.24
N THR A 203 -3.89 -0.16 -11.17
CA THR A 203 -3.22 -1.33 -11.75
C THR A 203 -3.02 -2.52 -10.81
N GLY A 204 -3.72 -2.56 -9.67
CA GLY A 204 -3.65 -3.66 -8.70
C GLY A 204 -2.58 -3.48 -7.64
N LEU A 205 -2.06 -4.61 -7.09
CA LEU A 205 -0.96 -4.60 -6.15
C LEU A 205 0.35 -4.69 -6.91
N ARG A 206 1.05 -3.57 -7.00
CA ARG A 206 2.36 -3.42 -7.62
C ARG A 206 3.41 -3.14 -6.53
N LEU A 207 4.55 -3.79 -6.61
CA LEU A 207 5.63 -3.66 -5.63
C LEU A 207 6.45 -2.40 -5.89
N GLY A 208 5.98 -1.24 -5.42
CA GLY A 208 6.65 0.04 -5.61
C GLY A 208 5.70 1.23 -5.65
N GLU A 209 6.17 2.32 -6.22
CA GLU A 209 5.45 3.60 -6.26
C GLU A 209 4.11 3.52 -6.98
N TRP A 210 3.11 4.22 -6.45
CA TRP A 210 1.72 4.17 -6.92
C TRP A 210 1.29 5.32 -7.84
N ALA A 211 2.04 6.42 -7.96
CA ALA A 211 1.78 7.47 -8.95
C ALA A 211 2.45 7.09 -10.26
N LEU A 212 1.65 6.93 -11.33
CA LEU A 212 2.04 6.21 -12.54
C LEU A 212 2.33 7.12 -13.73
N ARG A 213 2.15 8.45 -13.62
CA ARG A 213 2.44 9.39 -14.71
C ARG A 213 3.85 9.18 -15.27
N GLY A 214 3.98 9.08 -16.57
CA GLY A 214 5.25 8.88 -17.28
C GLY A 214 5.80 7.45 -17.21
N LYS A 215 5.03 6.50 -16.66
CA LYS A 215 5.43 5.10 -16.54
C LYS A 215 4.67 4.21 -17.51
N THR A 216 5.28 3.11 -17.93
CA THR A 216 4.59 1.99 -18.57
C THR A 216 4.51 0.83 -17.59
N VAL A 217 3.29 0.35 -17.33
CA VAL A 217 3.01 -0.68 -16.33
C VAL A 217 2.49 -1.93 -17.06
N PRO A 218 3.15 -3.09 -16.93
CA PRO A 218 2.60 -4.36 -17.40
C PRO A 218 1.36 -4.73 -16.58
N ILE A 219 0.26 -5.07 -17.25
CA ILE A 219 -0.93 -5.68 -16.65
C ILE A 219 -0.79 -7.19 -16.80
N ALA A 220 0.18 -7.70 -16.09
CA ALA A 220 0.55 -9.11 -16.03
C ALA A 220 1.28 -9.36 -14.71
N VAL A 221 1.11 -10.57 -14.17
CA VAL A 221 1.82 -10.96 -12.95
C VAL A 221 3.31 -11.14 -13.25
N ASP A 222 4.15 -10.70 -12.33
CA ASP A 222 5.56 -11.05 -12.29
C ASP A 222 5.90 -11.56 -10.87
N ASN A 223 6.22 -12.83 -10.75
CA ASN A 223 6.48 -13.52 -9.50
C ASN A 223 7.97 -13.52 -9.12
N LYS A 224 8.72 -12.54 -9.55
CA LYS A 224 10.12 -12.36 -9.11
C LYS A 224 10.22 -11.59 -7.80
N TRP A 225 9.11 -11.00 -7.36
CA TRP A 225 8.95 -10.30 -6.08
C TRP A 225 9.96 -9.18 -5.85
N ARG A 226 10.24 -8.40 -6.88
CA ARG A 226 11.18 -7.28 -6.86
C ARG A 226 10.45 -5.94 -6.94
N GLU A 227 11.15 -4.89 -6.59
CA GLU A 227 10.63 -3.53 -6.82
C GLU A 227 10.19 -3.35 -8.29
N ASN A 228 9.00 -2.79 -8.48
CA ASN A 228 8.31 -2.59 -9.76
C ASN A 228 7.65 -3.82 -10.39
N ASP A 229 7.79 -5.02 -9.83
CA ASP A 229 7.00 -6.17 -10.24
C ASP A 229 5.52 -5.99 -9.89
N ASN A 230 4.65 -6.71 -10.59
CA ASN A 230 3.22 -6.67 -10.34
C ASN A 230 2.76 -8.01 -9.74
N ALA A 231 2.57 -8.03 -8.42
CA ALA A 231 2.21 -9.25 -7.69
C ALA A 231 0.75 -9.65 -7.95
N SER A 232 -0.17 -8.68 -7.97
CA SER A 232 -1.59 -8.91 -8.23
C SER A 232 -2.12 -7.83 -9.18
N PRO A 233 -1.95 -7.98 -10.50
CA PRO A 233 -2.36 -6.97 -11.47
C PRO A 233 -3.88 -6.80 -11.52
N ALA A 234 -4.34 -5.60 -11.83
CA ALA A 234 -5.73 -5.31 -12.15
C ALA A 234 -5.81 -4.46 -13.42
N PRO A 235 -6.64 -4.84 -14.40
CA PRO A 235 -6.84 -4.05 -15.61
C PRO A 235 -7.70 -2.81 -15.35
N PHE A 236 -7.40 -2.09 -14.27
CA PHE A 236 -8.10 -0.89 -13.81
C PHE A 236 -7.09 0.20 -13.47
N TYR A 237 -7.40 1.43 -13.87
CA TYR A 237 -6.74 2.64 -13.38
C TYR A 237 -7.74 3.78 -13.22
N MET A 238 -7.37 4.80 -12.46
CA MET A 238 -8.12 6.05 -12.32
C MET A 238 -7.20 7.26 -12.50
N SER A 239 -7.79 8.38 -12.92
CA SER A 239 -7.14 9.65 -13.21
C SER A 239 -7.65 10.78 -12.33
N THR A 240 -6.76 11.74 -12.03
CA THR A 240 -7.15 13.01 -11.36
C THR A 240 -8.14 13.86 -12.16
N ASN A 241 -8.38 13.55 -13.44
CA ASN A 241 -9.45 14.18 -14.21
C ASN A 241 -10.85 13.64 -13.85
N GLY A 242 -10.95 12.80 -12.80
CA GLY A 242 -12.21 12.29 -12.27
C GLY A 242 -12.81 11.20 -13.14
N TYR A 243 -11.99 10.29 -13.68
CA TYR A 243 -12.45 9.08 -14.34
C TYR A 243 -11.62 7.86 -13.97
N GLY A 244 -12.20 6.68 -14.17
CA GLY A 244 -11.53 5.40 -14.10
C GLY A 244 -11.90 4.53 -15.29
N VAL A 245 -11.04 3.59 -15.63
CA VAL A 245 -11.25 2.61 -16.71
C VAL A 245 -10.93 1.21 -16.20
N MET A 246 -11.85 0.28 -16.37
CA MET A 246 -11.62 -1.15 -16.19
C MET A 246 -11.80 -1.89 -17.51
N ARG A 247 -10.74 -2.53 -18.01
CA ARG A 247 -10.85 -3.42 -19.16
C ARG A 247 -11.56 -4.71 -18.73
N ASN A 248 -12.62 -5.08 -19.43
CA ASN A 248 -13.41 -6.29 -19.19
C ASN A 248 -12.76 -7.47 -19.92
N THR A 249 -11.63 -7.94 -19.43
CA THR A 249 -10.78 -8.93 -20.08
C THR A 249 -9.98 -9.77 -19.11
N TRP A 250 -9.67 -11.02 -19.50
CA TRP A 250 -8.69 -11.88 -18.85
C TRP A 250 -7.32 -11.86 -19.53
N ALA A 251 -7.21 -11.18 -20.67
CA ALA A 251 -5.95 -11.10 -21.40
C ALA A 251 -4.95 -10.18 -20.69
N PRO A 252 -3.67 -10.53 -20.62
CA PRO A 252 -2.61 -9.64 -20.16
C PRO A 252 -2.49 -8.42 -21.07
N GLY A 253 -1.79 -7.40 -20.60
CA GLY A 253 -1.61 -6.17 -21.35
C GLY A 253 -0.56 -5.24 -20.77
N SER A 254 -0.62 -3.97 -21.16
CA SER A 254 0.22 -2.91 -20.60
C SER A 254 -0.46 -1.55 -20.73
N TYR A 255 -0.26 -0.69 -19.74
CA TYR A 255 -0.73 0.70 -19.76
C TYR A 255 0.46 1.64 -19.73
N GLY A 256 0.51 2.55 -20.71
CA GLY A 256 1.49 3.63 -20.77
C GLY A 256 0.83 4.95 -20.37
N PHE A 257 1.41 5.63 -19.39
CA PHE A 257 0.90 6.90 -18.86
C PHE A 257 1.71 8.10 -19.36
N ASP A 258 2.30 7.98 -20.55
CA ASP A 258 2.89 9.07 -21.31
C ASP A 258 1.83 9.84 -22.12
N ALA A 259 2.24 10.69 -23.02
CA ALA A 259 1.37 11.40 -23.95
C ALA A 259 1.55 10.85 -25.38
N PRO A 260 0.54 10.15 -25.92
CA PRO A 260 -0.76 9.81 -25.35
C PRO A 260 -0.69 8.69 -24.31
N THR A 261 -1.65 8.66 -23.41
CA THR A 261 -1.88 7.48 -22.54
C THR A 261 -2.38 6.30 -23.41
N THR A 262 -1.84 5.11 -23.16
CA THR A 262 -2.16 3.91 -23.95
C THR A 262 -2.67 2.77 -23.08
N LEU A 263 -3.76 2.14 -23.54
CA LEU A 263 -4.33 0.95 -22.91
C LEU A 263 -4.27 -0.20 -23.91
N THR A 264 -3.35 -1.14 -23.69
CA THR A 264 -3.13 -2.28 -24.59
C THR A 264 -3.46 -3.59 -23.89
N HIS A 265 -4.17 -4.49 -24.60
CA HIS A 265 -4.36 -5.88 -24.17
C HIS A 265 -4.19 -6.84 -25.35
N ASP A 266 -3.78 -8.08 -25.03
CA ASP A 266 -3.51 -9.14 -26.00
C ASP A 266 -4.81 -9.81 -26.46
N GLU A 267 -5.73 -9.01 -26.98
CA GLU A 267 -7.01 -9.45 -27.58
C GLU A 267 -7.43 -8.50 -28.70
N LYS A 268 -8.24 -8.97 -29.64
CA LYS A 268 -8.66 -8.17 -30.80
C LYS A 268 -9.79 -7.18 -30.50
N ARG A 269 -10.65 -7.47 -29.52
CA ARG A 269 -11.73 -6.57 -29.14
C ARG A 269 -11.26 -5.54 -28.12
N PHE A 270 -11.96 -4.41 -28.05
CA PHE A 270 -11.85 -3.48 -26.94
C PHE A 270 -13.15 -3.52 -26.14
N ASP A 271 -13.07 -3.81 -24.88
CA ASP A 271 -14.21 -3.86 -23.97
C ASP A 271 -13.81 -3.25 -22.62
N ALA A 272 -14.42 -2.14 -22.26
CA ALA A 272 -14.06 -1.39 -21.06
C ALA A 272 -15.25 -0.74 -20.40
N TRP A 273 -15.24 -0.74 -19.07
CA TRP A 273 -16.12 0.05 -18.22
C TRP A 273 -15.44 1.37 -17.87
N TYR A 274 -16.18 2.46 -17.98
CA TYR A 274 -15.76 3.80 -17.63
C TYR A 274 -16.59 4.29 -16.46
N PHE A 275 -15.89 4.86 -15.47
CA PHE A 275 -16.44 5.38 -14.23
C PHE A 275 -16.08 6.86 -14.16
N THR A 276 -17.00 7.71 -13.74
CA THR A 276 -16.71 9.13 -13.57
C THR A 276 -17.17 9.62 -12.21
N GLY A 277 -16.50 10.60 -11.67
CA GLY A 277 -16.82 11.16 -10.35
C GLY A 277 -16.11 12.48 -10.14
N ASP A 278 -16.50 13.18 -9.07
CA ASP A 278 -15.90 14.48 -8.70
C ASP A 278 -14.64 14.31 -7.82
N SER A 279 -14.33 13.09 -7.44
CA SER A 279 -13.16 12.74 -6.65
C SER A 279 -12.68 11.33 -6.97
N LEU A 280 -11.42 11.00 -6.61
CA LEU A 280 -10.91 9.63 -6.70
C LEU A 280 -11.73 8.65 -5.85
N LYS A 281 -12.28 9.09 -4.71
CA LYS A 281 -13.16 8.27 -3.87
C LYS A 281 -14.46 7.91 -4.58
N SER A 282 -15.11 8.86 -5.27
CA SER A 282 -16.32 8.57 -6.02
C SER A 282 -16.06 7.71 -7.27
N VAL A 283 -14.88 7.81 -7.89
CA VAL A 283 -14.46 6.90 -8.97
C VAL A 283 -14.27 5.48 -8.45
N LEU A 284 -13.64 5.30 -7.27
CA LEU A 284 -13.51 3.98 -6.62
C LEU A 284 -14.87 3.39 -6.23
N ASP A 285 -15.79 4.22 -5.75
CA ASP A 285 -17.14 3.81 -5.40
C ASP A 285 -17.88 3.28 -6.64
N ALA A 286 -17.86 4.03 -7.75
CA ALA A 286 -18.45 3.64 -9.02
C ALA A 286 -17.79 2.38 -9.62
N TYR A 287 -16.45 2.26 -9.54
CA TYR A 287 -15.72 1.06 -9.96
C TYR A 287 -16.15 -0.17 -9.16
N THR A 288 -16.23 -0.04 -7.84
CA THR A 288 -16.57 -1.16 -6.97
C THR A 288 -18.08 -1.47 -6.97
N ASP A 289 -18.95 -0.55 -7.39
CA ASP A 289 -20.36 -0.85 -7.68
C ASP A 289 -20.50 -1.88 -8.81
N VAL A 290 -19.69 -1.75 -9.85
CA VAL A 290 -19.68 -2.67 -11.00
C VAL A 290 -18.88 -3.93 -10.69
N SER A 291 -17.65 -3.80 -10.20
CA SER A 291 -16.72 -4.93 -9.98
C SER A 291 -16.91 -5.65 -8.65
N GLY A 292 -17.81 -5.16 -7.81
CA GLY A 292 -18.13 -5.67 -6.48
C GLY A 292 -17.32 -5.00 -5.36
N LYS A 293 -18.03 -4.61 -4.30
CA LYS A 293 -17.45 -3.98 -3.12
C LYS A 293 -16.45 -4.90 -2.40
N PRO A 294 -15.42 -4.35 -1.71
CA PRO A 294 -14.57 -5.12 -0.81
C PRO A 294 -15.38 -5.95 0.17
N PHE A 295 -14.96 -7.19 0.43
CA PHE A 295 -15.66 -8.03 1.39
C PHE A 295 -15.46 -7.54 2.83
N MET A 296 -16.38 -7.92 3.75
CA MET A 296 -16.17 -7.73 5.19
C MET A 296 -15.45 -8.97 5.73
N ALA A 297 -14.18 -8.82 6.08
CA ALA A 297 -13.43 -9.87 6.73
C ALA A 297 -14.00 -10.19 8.13
N PRO A 298 -13.83 -11.41 8.64
CA PRO A 298 -14.08 -11.68 10.03
C PRO A 298 -13.10 -10.87 10.90
N MET A 299 -13.54 -10.46 12.07
CA MET A 299 -12.77 -9.56 12.95
C MET A 299 -11.43 -10.19 13.39
N TRP A 300 -11.40 -11.51 13.60
CA TRP A 300 -10.15 -12.22 13.89
C TRP A 300 -9.13 -12.17 12.76
N GLY A 301 -9.55 -11.92 11.51
CA GLY A 301 -8.66 -11.76 10.37
C GLY A 301 -7.82 -10.46 10.41
N PHE A 302 -8.19 -9.50 11.26
CA PHE A 302 -7.39 -8.30 11.55
C PHE A 302 -6.29 -8.55 12.58
N GLU A 303 -6.38 -9.66 13.32
CA GLU A 303 -5.36 -10.05 14.29
C GLU A 303 -4.14 -10.65 13.59
N LEU A 304 -3.01 -10.69 14.27
CA LEU A 304 -1.80 -11.29 13.71
C LEU A 304 -2.03 -12.75 13.31
N GLY A 305 -1.74 -13.06 12.07
CA GLY A 305 -1.67 -14.43 11.58
C GLY A 305 -0.27 -15.02 11.72
N ASN A 306 -0.21 -16.34 11.86
CA ASN A 306 1.04 -17.07 11.96
C ASN A 306 1.03 -18.25 10.97
N ALA A 307 1.94 -18.24 10.04
CA ALA A 307 2.10 -19.28 9.04
C ALA A 307 3.43 -20.01 9.23
N ASP A 308 3.38 -21.33 9.10
CA ASP A 308 4.57 -22.19 9.07
C ASP A 308 4.17 -23.59 8.53
N CYS A 309 5.12 -24.36 8.14
CA CYS A 309 4.93 -25.80 7.89
C CYS A 309 5.18 -26.60 9.16
N PHE A 310 4.13 -26.96 9.89
CA PHE A 310 4.20 -27.79 11.09
C PHE A 310 4.20 -29.29 10.82
N ASN A 311 4.37 -29.72 9.56
CA ASN A 311 4.47 -31.12 9.19
C ASN A 311 5.92 -31.48 8.78
N ALA A 312 6.80 -31.51 9.75
CA ALA A 312 8.21 -31.87 9.53
C ALA A 312 8.46 -33.30 9.12
N SER A 313 7.45 -34.18 9.27
CA SER A 313 7.54 -35.59 8.89
C SER A 313 7.27 -35.84 7.41
N ASN A 314 6.83 -34.84 6.65
CA ASN A 314 6.57 -34.97 5.24
C ASN A 314 7.90 -35.15 4.46
N PRO A 315 8.15 -36.31 3.82
CA PRO A 315 9.41 -36.54 3.10
C PRO A 315 9.54 -35.68 1.83
N ASP A 316 8.43 -35.20 1.29
CA ASP A 316 8.41 -34.34 0.10
C ASP A 316 8.70 -32.88 0.40
N TYR A 317 8.74 -32.52 1.69
CA TYR A 317 9.00 -31.16 2.09
C TYR A 317 10.48 -30.77 1.91
N GLN A 318 10.75 -29.80 1.06
CA GLN A 318 12.11 -29.37 0.71
C GLN A 318 12.60 -28.13 1.50
N GLY A 319 11.77 -27.56 2.38
CA GLY A 319 12.15 -26.40 3.20
C GLY A 319 13.14 -26.77 4.30
N ASP A 320 14.14 -25.94 4.50
CA ASP A 320 15.21 -26.21 5.50
C ASP A 320 14.75 -26.05 6.94
N HIS A 321 13.81 -25.18 7.18
CA HIS A 321 13.36 -24.80 8.51
C HIS A 321 12.79 -25.97 9.31
N ASN A 322 12.05 -26.90 8.67
CA ASN A 322 11.45 -28.03 9.37
C ASN A 322 12.41 -29.19 9.59
N ARG A 323 13.50 -29.27 8.86
CA ARG A 323 14.54 -30.28 9.12
C ARG A 323 15.11 -30.17 10.53
N LEU A 324 15.09 -28.99 11.10
CA LEU A 324 15.65 -28.72 12.42
C LEU A 324 14.67 -28.97 13.57
N ARG A 325 13.35 -29.05 13.29
CA ARG A 325 12.31 -29.02 14.33
C ARG A 325 11.53 -30.32 14.49
N HIS A 326 11.41 -31.12 13.44
CA HIS A 326 10.60 -32.35 13.46
C HIS A 326 9.20 -32.15 14.03
N GLN A 327 8.50 -31.10 13.55
CA GLN A 327 7.18 -30.70 14.03
C GLN A 327 6.07 -31.45 13.30
N THR A 328 4.91 -31.53 13.93
CA THR A 328 3.66 -32.03 13.37
C THR A 328 2.59 -30.95 13.46
N THR A 329 1.49 -31.05 12.72
CA THR A 329 0.39 -30.08 12.77
C THR A 329 -0.12 -29.83 14.22
N PRO A 330 -0.26 -30.81 15.11
CA PRO A 330 -0.60 -30.58 16.51
C PRO A 330 0.38 -29.73 17.32
N ASP A 331 1.63 -29.62 16.91
CA ASP A 331 2.63 -28.80 17.63
C ASP A 331 2.30 -27.30 17.61
N VAL A 332 1.51 -26.86 16.63
CA VAL A 332 1.01 -25.47 16.57
C VAL A 332 0.27 -25.04 17.84
N VAL A 333 -0.34 -25.98 18.57
CA VAL A 333 -1.04 -25.71 19.84
C VAL A 333 -0.08 -25.24 20.93
N GLY A 334 1.17 -25.75 20.92
CA GLY A 334 2.25 -25.27 21.77
C GLY A 334 2.61 -23.81 21.48
N TYR A 335 2.77 -23.46 20.21
CA TYR A 335 3.02 -22.09 19.80
C TYR A 335 1.90 -21.13 20.20
N ALA A 336 0.65 -21.58 20.07
CA ALA A 336 -0.50 -20.80 20.54
C ALA A 336 -0.50 -20.61 22.07
N ALA A 337 -0.08 -21.61 22.83
CA ALA A 337 0.08 -21.50 24.27
C ALA A 337 1.18 -20.50 24.64
N ASP A 338 2.34 -20.55 23.97
CA ASP A 338 3.45 -19.62 24.17
C ASP A 338 3.05 -18.16 23.89
N ALA A 339 2.30 -17.92 22.80
CA ALA A 339 1.77 -16.59 22.51
C ALA A 339 0.92 -16.02 23.66
N ARG A 340 0.02 -16.85 24.23
CA ARG A 340 -0.82 -16.44 25.37
C ARG A 340 -0.01 -16.25 26.65
N ALA A 341 0.99 -17.11 26.91
CA ALA A 341 1.90 -16.98 28.05
C ALA A 341 2.76 -15.69 27.95
N ALA A 342 3.09 -15.26 26.74
CA ALA A 342 3.81 -14.02 26.50
C ALA A 342 2.93 -12.76 26.49
N ASP A 343 1.63 -12.87 26.76
CA ASP A 343 0.65 -11.77 26.64
C ASP A 343 0.70 -11.10 25.24
N MET A 344 0.82 -11.93 24.19
CA MET A 344 1.03 -11.49 22.81
C MET A 344 -0.26 -11.63 21.99
N PRO A 345 -0.89 -10.51 21.53
CA PRO A 345 -2.07 -10.57 20.70
C PRO A 345 -1.80 -11.28 19.37
N SER A 346 -2.66 -12.26 19.06
CA SER A 346 -2.60 -13.02 17.81
C SER A 346 -3.89 -13.83 17.63
N GLY A 347 -4.34 -14.08 16.40
CA GLY A 347 -5.69 -14.57 16.16
C GLY A 347 -5.83 -15.82 15.31
N TRP A 348 -4.85 -16.19 14.49
CA TRP A 348 -5.00 -17.34 13.63
C TRP A 348 -3.67 -17.99 13.22
N PHE A 349 -3.76 -19.26 12.84
CA PHE A 349 -2.64 -20.06 12.33
C PHE A 349 -2.94 -20.65 10.96
N LEU A 350 -1.90 -20.73 10.14
CA LEU A 350 -1.82 -21.47 8.88
C LEU A 350 -0.78 -22.57 9.07
N PRO A 351 -1.15 -23.78 9.51
CA PRO A 351 -0.20 -24.79 10.00
C PRO A 351 0.48 -25.60 8.89
N ASN A 352 0.09 -25.44 7.61
CA ASN A 352 0.59 -26.23 6.50
C ASN A 352 1.05 -25.36 5.33
N ASP A 353 1.65 -24.20 5.60
CA ASP A 353 2.06 -23.29 4.54
C ASP A 353 3.33 -23.77 3.83
N GLY A 354 3.20 -24.07 2.54
CA GLY A 354 4.30 -24.40 1.63
C GLY A 354 4.10 -25.69 0.81
N TYR A 355 4.79 -25.76 -0.29
CA TYR A 355 4.77 -26.93 -1.18
C TYR A 355 5.32 -28.16 -0.49
N GLY A 356 4.61 -29.30 -0.63
CA GLY A 356 4.94 -30.54 0.05
C GLY A 356 4.56 -30.56 1.54
N CYS A 357 4.03 -29.47 2.08
CA CYS A 357 3.53 -29.37 3.44
C CYS A 357 2.04 -29.68 3.48
N GLY A 358 1.66 -30.83 4.01
CA GLY A 358 0.27 -31.18 4.29
C GLY A 358 -0.10 -30.86 5.74
N TYR A 359 -1.18 -31.46 6.20
CA TYR A 359 -1.50 -31.50 7.63
C TYR A 359 -1.64 -32.94 8.12
N THR A 360 -1.25 -33.18 9.38
CA THR A 360 -1.37 -34.48 10.01
C THR A 360 -2.70 -34.63 10.72
N ALA A 361 -3.24 -35.85 10.74
CA ALA A 361 -4.43 -36.15 11.52
C ALA A 361 -4.10 -36.21 13.04
N PRO A 362 -5.03 -35.85 13.94
CA PRO A 362 -6.38 -35.42 13.61
C PRO A 362 -6.49 -33.87 13.49
N LEU A 363 -6.78 -33.36 12.32
CA LEU A 363 -6.94 -31.91 12.08
C LEU A 363 -7.99 -31.29 13.01
N LYS A 364 -9.15 -31.94 13.17
CA LYS A 364 -10.24 -31.44 14.04
C LYS A 364 -9.76 -31.20 15.48
N ALA A 365 -9.02 -32.09 16.06
CA ALA A 365 -8.53 -31.95 17.42
C ALA A 365 -7.57 -30.75 17.55
N THR A 366 -6.72 -30.52 16.54
CA THR A 366 -5.84 -29.36 16.48
C THR A 366 -6.65 -28.06 16.37
N VAL A 367 -7.63 -28.01 15.48
CA VAL A 367 -8.51 -26.85 15.29
C VAL A 367 -9.28 -26.52 16.58
N ASP A 368 -9.83 -27.52 17.25
CA ASP A 368 -10.56 -27.34 18.51
C ASP A 368 -9.64 -26.82 19.64
N ALA A 369 -8.42 -27.36 19.72
CA ALA A 369 -7.42 -26.91 20.71
C ALA A 369 -6.94 -25.48 20.46
N LEU A 370 -6.75 -25.09 19.20
CA LEU A 370 -6.44 -23.71 18.81
C LEU A 370 -7.59 -22.77 19.16
N LYS A 371 -8.84 -23.15 18.81
CA LYS A 371 -10.05 -22.39 19.11
C LYS A 371 -10.23 -22.17 20.61
N ALA A 372 -9.94 -23.17 21.45
CA ALA A 372 -9.97 -23.05 22.91
C ALA A 372 -8.98 -22.01 23.45
N LYS A 373 -7.95 -21.67 22.68
CA LYS A 373 -6.96 -20.63 22.99
C LYS A 373 -7.27 -19.30 22.27
N GLY A 374 -8.42 -19.17 21.60
CA GLY A 374 -8.82 -17.97 20.87
C GLY A 374 -8.18 -17.81 19.49
N PHE A 375 -7.69 -18.90 18.88
CA PHE A 375 -7.15 -18.87 17.52
C PHE A 375 -8.08 -19.54 16.52
N GLN A 376 -8.13 -19.01 15.32
CA GLN A 376 -8.74 -19.66 14.16
C GLN A 376 -7.67 -20.40 13.34
N THR A 377 -8.12 -21.34 12.50
CA THR A 377 -7.23 -22.10 11.61
C THR A 377 -7.56 -21.78 10.16
N GLY A 378 -6.55 -21.51 9.36
CA GLY A 378 -6.59 -21.51 7.91
C GLY A 378 -5.75 -22.66 7.36
N LEU A 379 -5.95 -23.00 6.09
CA LEU A 379 -5.17 -24.04 5.41
C LEU A 379 -4.67 -23.54 4.05
N TRP A 380 -3.42 -23.86 3.76
CA TRP A 380 -2.79 -23.56 2.49
C TRP A 380 -3.07 -24.63 1.44
N THR A 381 -3.19 -24.24 0.19
CA THR A 381 -3.33 -25.17 -0.93
C THR A 381 -2.59 -24.70 -2.18
N SER A 382 -1.87 -25.60 -2.83
CA SER A 382 -1.19 -25.34 -4.08
C SER A 382 -2.09 -25.45 -5.31
N THR A 383 -3.00 -26.42 -5.36
CA THR A 383 -3.70 -26.78 -6.60
C THR A 383 -5.11 -27.32 -6.46
N GLY A 384 -5.64 -27.53 -5.26
CA GLY A 384 -6.94 -28.18 -5.14
C GLY A 384 -7.66 -27.89 -3.85
N LEU A 385 -8.98 -27.90 -3.91
CA LEU A 385 -9.89 -27.62 -2.80
C LEU A 385 -10.87 -28.78 -2.58
N GLY A 386 -10.46 -30.00 -2.95
CA GLY A 386 -11.32 -31.19 -2.87
C GLY A 386 -11.76 -31.54 -1.45
N SER A 387 -10.94 -31.25 -0.45
CA SER A 387 -11.20 -31.54 0.96
C SER A 387 -11.86 -30.39 1.72
N ILE A 388 -12.14 -29.25 1.08
CA ILE A 388 -12.59 -28.03 1.76
C ILE A 388 -13.91 -28.21 2.55
N ALA A 389 -14.79 -29.10 2.10
CA ALA A 389 -16.03 -29.39 2.79
C ALA A 389 -15.77 -30.06 4.16
N ASP A 390 -14.84 -30.99 4.23
CA ASP A 390 -14.44 -31.64 5.48
C ASP A 390 -13.58 -30.74 6.35
N GLU A 391 -12.66 -30.00 5.74
CA GLU A 391 -11.77 -29.04 6.44
C GLU A 391 -12.58 -27.94 7.14
N VAL A 392 -13.57 -27.39 6.48
CA VAL A 392 -14.43 -26.33 7.03
C VAL A 392 -15.59 -26.89 7.84
N GLY A 393 -16.35 -27.84 7.27
CA GLY A 393 -17.58 -28.37 7.87
C GLY A 393 -17.31 -29.31 9.03
N THR A 394 -16.37 -30.24 8.87
CA THR A 394 -16.05 -31.26 9.90
C THR A 394 -14.95 -30.81 10.84
N ALA A 395 -13.80 -30.33 10.31
CA ALA A 395 -12.68 -29.94 11.14
C ALA A 395 -12.82 -28.53 11.75
N GLY A 396 -13.52 -27.63 11.07
CA GLY A 396 -13.80 -26.31 11.58
C GLY A 396 -12.79 -25.23 11.19
N SER A 397 -11.97 -25.46 10.14
CA SER A 397 -11.12 -24.43 9.54
C SER A 397 -11.95 -23.24 9.04
N ARG A 398 -11.39 -22.02 9.04
CA ARG A 398 -12.10 -20.78 8.69
C ARG A 398 -11.39 -19.91 7.67
N GLY A 399 -10.20 -20.28 7.24
CA GLY A 399 -9.43 -19.55 6.23
C GLY A 399 -8.78 -20.49 5.21
N VAL A 400 -8.43 -19.92 4.05
CA VAL A 400 -7.70 -20.62 2.98
C VAL A 400 -6.62 -19.67 2.43
N LYS A 401 -5.44 -20.19 2.11
CA LYS A 401 -4.44 -19.50 1.30
C LYS A 401 -4.25 -20.25 -0.02
N THR A 402 -4.55 -19.59 -1.14
CA THR A 402 -4.22 -20.07 -2.49
C THR A 402 -2.90 -19.46 -2.92
N ASP A 403 -2.03 -20.25 -3.56
CA ASP A 403 -0.68 -19.84 -3.91
C ASP A 403 -0.50 -19.63 -5.41
N VAL A 404 0.67 -19.16 -5.82
CA VAL A 404 1.05 -18.79 -7.19
C VAL A 404 0.83 -19.88 -8.25
N ALA A 405 0.84 -21.16 -7.86
CA ALA A 405 0.54 -22.26 -8.76
C ALA A 405 -0.84 -22.19 -9.43
N TRP A 406 -1.80 -21.54 -8.79
CA TRP A 406 -3.13 -21.36 -9.35
C TRP A 406 -3.13 -20.50 -10.62
N ILE A 407 -2.23 -19.53 -10.75
CA ILE A 407 -2.17 -18.63 -11.92
C ILE A 407 -1.58 -19.31 -13.17
N GLY A 408 -0.90 -20.44 -13.01
CA GLY A 408 -0.29 -21.18 -14.12
C GLY A 408 -1.26 -21.58 -15.25
N SER A 409 -2.56 -21.66 -14.94
CA SER A 409 -3.64 -21.90 -15.91
C SER A 409 -4.37 -20.63 -16.35
N GLY A 410 -3.87 -19.44 -16.00
CA GLY A 410 -4.40 -18.13 -16.35
C GLY A 410 -5.23 -17.43 -15.25
N TYR A 411 -5.45 -16.14 -15.40
CA TYR A 411 -6.09 -15.29 -14.39
C TYR A 411 -7.52 -15.75 -14.05
N LYS A 412 -8.28 -16.22 -15.05
CA LYS A 412 -9.62 -16.75 -14.80
C LYS A 412 -9.59 -17.97 -13.93
N TYR A 413 -8.66 -18.89 -14.17
CA TYR A 413 -8.52 -20.10 -13.37
C TYR A 413 -8.18 -19.78 -11.91
N ALA A 414 -7.23 -18.89 -11.69
CA ALA A 414 -6.87 -18.42 -10.35
C ALA A 414 -8.05 -17.72 -9.66
N PHE A 415 -8.75 -16.86 -10.37
CA PHE A 415 -9.95 -16.19 -9.86
C PHE A 415 -11.06 -17.17 -9.48
N ASP A 416 -11.28 -18.22 -10.29
CA ASP A 416 -12.24 -19.27 -10.00
C ASP A 416 -11.79 -20.11 -8.80
N GLY A 417 -10.50 -20.37 -8.62
CA GLY A 417 -9.93 -21.02 -7.44
C GLY A 417 -10.21 -20.25 -6.15
N VAL A 418 -10.01 -18.93 -6.17
CA VAL A 418 -10.37 -18.05 -5.05
C VAL A 418 -11.88 -18.12 -4.77
N ARG A 419 -12.74 -18.09 -5.80
CA ARG A 419 -14.19 -18.25 -5.63
C ARG A 419 -14.56 -19.60 -5.05
N GLN A 420 -13.91 -20.66 -5.50
CA GLN A 420 -14.13 -22.01 -4.97
C GLN A 420 -13.76 -22.09 -3.48
N ALA A 421 -12.68 -21.44 -3.06
CA ALA A 421 -12.30 -21.35 -1.64
C ALA A 421 -13.36 -20.57 -0.84
N VAL A 422 -13.82 -19.44 -1.35
CA VAL A 422 -14.91 -18.66 -0.74
C VAL A 422 -16.19 -19.48 -0.60
N ASP A 423 -16.60 -20.15 -1.67
CA ASP A 423 -17.78 -21.01 -1.68
C ASP A 423 -17.64 -22.18 -0.70
N GLY A 424 -16.44 -22.78 -0.61
CA GLY A 424 -16.14 -23.86 0.32
C GLY A 424 -16.32 -23.41 1.77
N ILE A 425 -15.87 -22.20 2.13
CA ILE A 425 -16.08 -21.65 3.47
C ILE A 425 -17.59 -21.36 3.70
N GLU A 426 -18.22 -20.62 2.78
CA GLU A 426 -19.57 -20.11 2.97
C GLU A 426 -20.68 -21.17 2.83
N LYS A 427 -20.45 -22.27 2.09
CA LYS A 427 -21.41 -23.38 1.97
C LYS A 427 -21.34 -24.37 3.14
N ASN A 428 -20.17 -24.48 3.77
CA ASN A 428 -19.94 -25.46 4.84
C ASN A 428 -19.94 -24.83 6.25
N SER A 429 -20.17 -23.53 6.35
CA SER A 429 -20.28 -22.81 7.63
C SER A 429 -21.09 -21.52 7.47
N ASP A 430 -21.44 -20.87 8.59
CA ASP A 430 -21.99 -19.52 8.64
C ASP A 430 -20.92 -18.41 8.61
N ALA A 431 -19.63 -18.81 8.65
CA ALA A 431 -18.49 -17.90 8.71
C ALA A 431 -18.40 -16.99 7.49
N ARG A 432 -17.77 -15.87 7.69
CA ARG A 432 -17.32 -14.98 6.61
C ARG A 432 -16.14 -15.58 5.87
N ARG A 433 -16.03 -15.25 4.59
CA ARG A 433 -14.87 -15.58 3.79
C ARG A 433 -13.59 -14.97 4.36
N PHE A 434 -12.52 -15.74 4.34
CA PHE A 434 -11.17 -15.26 4.61
C PHE A 434 -10.19 -16.07 3.77
N VAL A 435 -9.87 -15.52 2.61
CA VAL A 435 -8.99 -16.17 1.63
C VAL A 435 -7.80 -15.24 1.37
N TRP A 436 -6.60 -15.77 1.41
CA TRP A 436 -5.36 -15.11 0.99
C TRP A 436 -4.95 -15.61 -0.38
N THR A 437 -4.47 -14.73 -1.24
CA THR A 437 -4.04 -15.11 -2.59
C THR A 437 -2.94 -14.20 -3.11
N VAL A 438 -2.07 -14.73 -3.95
CA VAL A 438 -1.15 -13.95 -4.80
C VAL A 438 -1.75 -13.69 -6.18
N ASP A 439 -2.93 -14.24 -6.47
CA ASP A 439 -3.51 -14.35 -7.81
C ASP A 439 -4.61 -13.30 -8.03
N GLY A 440 -4.27 -12.01 -7.79
CA GLY A 440 -5.23 -10.91 -7.94
C GLY A 440 -5.52 -10.53 -9.38
N TRP A 441 -6.76 -10.13 -9.64
CA TRP A 441 -7.25 -9.47 -10.86
C TRP A 441 -8.38 -8.50 -10.48
N ALA A 442 -8.95 -7.75 -11.44
CA ALA A 442 -10.13 -6.93 -11.13
C ALA A 442 -11.25 -7.80 -10.52
N GLY A 443 -11.90 -7.32 -9.47
CA GLY A 443 -12.93 -8.07 -8.74
C GLY A 443 -12.42 -8.94 -7.59
N THR A 444 -11.11 -9.11 -7.41
CA THR A 444 -10.54 -9.87 -6.29
C THR A 444 -10.87 -9.24 -4.94
N GLN A 445 -11.06 -7.91 -4.88
CA GLN A 445 -11.41 -7.18 -3.65
C GLN A 445 -12.67 -7.69 -2.95
N ARG A 446 -13.58 -8.34 -3.66
CA ARG A 446 -14.80 -8.91 -3.07
C ARG A 446 -14.61 -10.30 -2.46
N ASN A 447 -13.45 -10.93 -2.68
CA ASN A 447 -13.23 -12.33 -2.39
C ASN A 447 -12.04 -12.61 -1.47
N ALA A 448 -10.93 -11.88 -1.59
CA ALA A 448 -9.67 -12.26 -0.97
C ALA A 448 -8.81 -11.08 -0.50
N VAL A 449 -7.91 -11.39 0.42
CA VAL A 449 -6.72 -10.61 0.77
C VAL A 449 -5.68 -10.87 -0.30
N VAL A 450 -5.12 -9.83 -0.92
CA VAL A 450 -3.98 -9.96 -1.84
C VAL A 450 -2.66 -9.86 -1.07
N TRP A 451 -1.66 -10.62 -1.51
CA TRP A 451 -0.40 -10.77 -0.81
C TRP A 451 0.78 -10.32 -1.67
N THR A 452 1.82 -9.71 -1.03
CA THR A 452 2.97 -9.11 -1.72
C THR A 452 3.98 -10.15 -2.26
N GLY A 453 3.84 -11.43 -1.92
CA GLY A 453 4.69 -12.52 -2.41
C GLY A 453 5.93 -12.78 -1.56
N ASP A 454 6.84 -13.60 -2.10
CA ASP A 454 8.04 -14.11 -1.42
C ASP A 454 9.15 -13.07 -1.36
N THR A 455 9.09 -12.19 -0.38
CA THR A 455 10.03 -11.07 -0.20
C THR A 455 10.99 -11.31 0.96
N TYR A 456 12.03 -10.48 1.07
CA TYR A 456 12.98 -10.49 2.18
C TYR A 456 12.62 -9.44 3.23
N GLY A 457 13.20 -9.56 4.43
CA GLY A 457 13.11 -8.57 5.49
C GLY A 457 14.20 -7.51 5.41
N THR A 458 14.49 -6.99 4.23
CA THR A 458 15.48 -5.93 4.06
C THR A 458 14.85 -4.54 4.19
N TRP A 459 15.68 -3.53 4.46
CA TRP A 459 15.23 -2.13 4.47
C TRP A 459 14.69 -1.71 3.10
N ASP A 460 15.28 -2.21 2.02
CA ASP A 460 14.81 -1.93 0.66
C ASP A 460 13.44 -2.54 0.39
N ASP A 461 13.22 -3.82 0.76
CA ASP A 461 11.90 -4.45 0.61
C ASP A 461 10.84 -3.68 1.40
N MET A 462 11.14 -3.30 2.65
CA MET A 462 10.23 -2.53 3.49
C MET A 462 9.89 -1.17 2.86
N ARG A 463 10.87 -0.50 2.23
CA ARG A 463 10.70 0.80 1.57
C ARG A 463 9.64 0.77 0.47
N TRP A 464 9.62 -0.28 -0.35
CA TRP A 464 8.61 -0.38 -1.42
C TRP A 464 7.34 -1.16 -1.01
N HIS A 465 7.33 -1.90 0.10
CA HIS A 465 6.11 -2.52 0.64
C HIS A 465 5.06 -1.48 1.07
N VAL A 466 5.49 -0.36 1.67
CA VAL A 466 4.56 0.70 2.09
C VAL A 466 3.75 1.22 0.90
N PRO A 467 4.38 1.71 -0.20
CA PRO A 467 3.62 2.13 -1.39
C PRO A 467 2.88 0.99 -2.08
N ALA A 468 3.36 -0.25 -2.04
CA ALA A 468 2.66 -1.39 -2.63
C ALA A 468 1.30 -1.63 -1.98
N ILE A 469 1.26 -1.72 -0.64
CA ILE A 469 0.02 -1.96 0.10
C ILE A 469 -0.94 -0.78 0.00
N THR A 470 -0.44 0.45 0.08
CA THR A 470 -1.27 1.66 -0.06
C THR A 470 -1.76 1.86 -1.50
N GLY A 471 -0.92 1.54 -2.48
CA GLY A 471 -1.24 1.59 -3.91
C GLY A 471 -2.30 0.58 -4.33
N ALA A 472 -2.31 -0.61 -3.72
CA ALA A 472 -3.36 -1.62 -3.94
C ALA A 472 -4.75 -1.08 -3.62
N GLY A 473 -4.87 -0.27 -2.57
CA GLY A 473 -6.11 0.42 -2.21
C GLY A 473 -6.67 1.33 -3.30
N LEU A 474 -5.79 1.88 -4.16
CA LEU A 474 -6.17 2.69 -5.33
C LEU A 474 -6.81 1.85 -6.47
N SER A 475 -6.88 0.52 -6.29
CA SER A 475 -7.65 -0.42 -7.13
C SER A 475 -8.80 -1.08 -6.36
N GLY A 476 -9.23 -0.49 -5.23
CA GLY A 476 -10.30 -1.02 -4.40
C GLY A 476 -9.91 -2.23 -3.54
N LEU A 477 -8.65 -2.63 -3.54
CA LEU A 477 -8.14 -3.76 -2.74
C LEU A 477 -7.95 -3.33 -1.28
N ASN A 478 -9.03 -3.38 -0.48
CA ASN A 478 -8.97 -2.99 0.94
C ASN A 478 -8.02 -3.85 1.76
N TYR A 479 -7.92 -5.14 1.43
CA TYR A 479 -7.06 -6.09 2.12
C TYR A 479 -5.87 -6.42 1.22
N ALA A 480 -4.83 -5.61 1.32
CA ALA A 480 -3.51 -5.89 0.79
C ALA A 480 -2.55 -6.10 1.95
N ALA A 481 -1.75 -7.15 1.91
CA ALA A 481 -0.92 -7.58 3.01
C ALA A 481 0.45 -8.07 2.54
N GLY A 482 1.40 -8.12 3.45
CA GLY A 482 2.69 -8.75 3.29
C GLY A 482 3.10 -9.41 4.59
N ASP A 483 3.95 -10.42 4.50
CA ASP A 483 4.54 -11.02 5.69
C ASP A 483 5.37 -9.98 6.45
N ILE A 484 5.27 -10.02 7.77
CA ILE A 484 6.16 -9.20 8.59
C ILE A 484 7.59 -9.69 8.38
N ASP A 485 8.46 -8.77 8.00
CA ASP A 485 9.87 -9.07 7.68
C ASP A 485 10.02 -10.04 6.49
N GLY A 486 9.09 -9.99 5.53
CA GLY A 486 9.05 -10.87 4.38
C GLY A 486 8.92 -12.37 4.75
N ILE A 487 8.85 -13.25 3.77
CA ILE A 487 8.85 -14.71 4.01
C ILE A 487 10.22 -15.19 4.48
N PHE A 488 11.30 -14.66 3.89
CA PHE A 488 12.67 -15.10 4.20
C PHE A 488 13.29 -14.43 5.42
N GLY A 489 12.65 -13.37 5.95
CA GLY A 489 13.14 -12.63 7.10
C GLY A 489 14.37 -11.74 6.82
N GLY A 490 14.75 -10.95 7.80
CA GLY A 490 15.92 -10.08 7.81
C GLY A 490 16.61 -10.12 9.16
N SER A 491 16.11 -9.34 10.12
CA SER A 491 16.66 -9.24 11.47
C SER A 491 15.54 -8.94 12.48
N PRO A 492 15.80 -9.13 13.80
CA PRO A 492 14.85 -8.68 14.82
C PRO A 492 14.47 -7.20 14.73
N GLN A 493 15.37 -6.36 14.25
CA GLN A 493 15.16 -4.94 14.08
C GLN A 493 14.25 -4.65 12.90
N THR A 494 14.49 -5.24 11.73
CA THR A 494 13.64 -5.08 10.54
C THR A 494 12.25 -5.67 10.80
N TYR A 495 12.18 -6.83 11.46
CA TYR A 495 10.91 -7.42 11.89
C TYR A 495 10.08 -6.44 12.74
N THR A 496 10.70 -5.88 13.78
CA THR A 496 10.00 -4.95 14.69
C THR A 496 9.55 -3.69 13.96
N ARG A 497 10.39 -3.11 13.11
CA ARG A 497 10.02 -1.93 12.31
C ARG A 497 8.88 -2.22 11.34
N ASP A 498 8.91 -3.38 10.72
CA ASP A 498 7.87 -3.79 9.76
C ASP A 498 6.54 -4.11 10.47
N LEU A 499 6.58 -4.79 11.62
CA LEU A 499 5.41 -5.03 12.46
C LEU A 499 4.74 -3.72 12.91
N GLN A 500 5.52 -2.71 13.27
CA GLN A 500 5.01 -1.44 13.80
C GLN A 500 3.98 -0.80 12.87
N TRP A 501 4.29 -0.65 11.59
CA TRP A 501 3.37 0.00 10.66
C TRP A 501 2.30 -0.95 10.12
N LYS A 502 2.60 -2.24 9.92
CA LYS A 502 1.62 -3.24 9.51
C LYS A 502 0.53 -3.46 10.56
N ALA A 503 0.80 -3.14 11.83
CA ALA A 503 -0.23 -3.11 12.86
C ALA A 503 -1.38 -2.12 12.56
N PHE A 504 -1.20 -1.14 11.68
CA PHE A 504 -2.23 -0.19 11.25
C PHE A 504 -2.92 -0.58 9.94
N THR A 505 -2.61 -1.75 9.39
CA THR A 505 -3.28 -2.29 8.20
C THR A 505 -4.38 -3.29 8.59
N PRO A 506 -5.39 -3.57 7.73
CA PRO A 506 -6.50 -4.46 8.09
C PRO A 506 -6.14 -5.95 8.05
N ALA A 507 -5.00 -6.34 7.45
CA ALA A 507 -4.55 -7.73 7.39
C ALA A 507 -3.03 -7.79 7.39
N PHE A 508 -2.46 -8.73 8.14
CA PHE A 508 -1.02 -9.02 8.19
C PHE A 508 -0.77 -10.38 8.83
N MET A 509 0.36 -10.97 8.51
CA MET A 509 0.80 -12.20 9.14
C MET A 509 2.32 -12.25 9.28
N THR A 510 2.83 -13.16 10.08
CA THR A 510 4.23 -13.56 10.10
C THR A 510 4.34 -14.98 9.56
N MET A 511 5.29 -15.22 8.67
CA MET A 511 5.64 -16.54 8.20
C MET A 511 7.00 -16.93 8.74
N SER A 512 7.05 -18.03 9.47
CA SER A 512 8.26 -18.57 10.05
C SER A 512 8.85 -19.67 9.19
N GLY A 513 10.10 -19.96 9.42
CA GLY A 513 10.73 -21.18 8.91
C GLY A 513 11.43 -21.08 7.56
N TRP A 514 11.26 -20.04 6.78
CA TRP A 514 11.80 -19.90 5.42
C TRP A 514 13.14 -19.16 5.31
N GLY A 515 13.79 -18.83 6.43
CA GLY A 515 15.05 -18.08 6.49
C GLY A 515 16.33 -18.87 6.19
N ALA A 516 16.27 -19.98 5.42
CA ALA A 516 17.43 -20.83 5.18
C ALA A 516 18.45 -20.25 4.20
N THR A 517 18.06 -19.29 3.39
CA THR A 517 18.88 -18.69 2.33
C THR A 517 18.84 -17.15 2.40
N GLY A 518 19.90 -16.52 1.89
CA GLY A 518 19.99 -15.07 1.83
C GLY A 518 20.48 -14.42 3.15
N PRO A 519 20.18 -13.13 3.35
CA PRO A 519 20.70 -12.33 4.48
C PRO A 519 20.29 -12.85 5.86
N SER A 520 19.22 -13.63 5.93
CA SER A 520 18.62 -14.15 7.17
C SER A 520 18.93 -15.63 7.43
N ALA A 521 19.95 -16.19 6.78
CA ALA A 521 20.32 -17.58 6.99
C ALA A 521 20.50 -17.91 8.48
N GLY A 522 19.66 -18.84 8.98
CA GLY A 522 19.62 -19.20 10.41
C GLY A 522 18.58 -18.48 11.26
N TYR A 523 17.81 -17.53 10.69
CA TYR A 523 16.73 -16.81 11.38
C TYR A 523 15.36 -17.43 11.00
N HIS A 524 14.91 -18.41 11.75
CA HIS A 524 13.75 -19.23 11.38
C HIS A 524 12.50 -18.98 12.19
N ASP A 525 12.63 -18.57 13.46
CA ASP A 525 11.50 -18.32 14.35
C ASP A 525 11.13 -16.85 14.38
N LYS A 526 10.15 -16.46 13.58
CA LYS A 526 9.69 -15.08 13.45
C LYS A 526 8.39 -14.79 14.21
N GLN A 527 7.89 -15.73 15.03
CA GLN A 527 6.76 -15.41 15.89
C GLN A 527 7.20 -14.35 16.92
N PRO A 528 6.41 -13.26 17.13
CA PRO A 528 6.85 -12.12 17.94
C PRO A 528 7.15 -12.44 19.41
N TRP A 529 6.62 -13.52 19.94
CA TRP A 529 6.92 -13.99 21.30
C TRP A 529 8.23 -14.77 21.44
N ARG A 530 8.91 -15.08 20.35
CA ARG A 530 10.21 -15.76 20.33
C ARG A 530 11.40 -14.81 20.40
N PHE A 531 11.17 -13.52 20.22
CA PHE A 531 12.23 -12.52 20.27
C PHE A 531 12.69 -12.23 21.69
N ALA A 532 13.99 -11.91 21.84
CA ALA A 532 14.54 -11.37 23.08
C ALA A 532 14.13 -9.90 23.28
N GLU A 533 14.33 -9.39 24.50
CA GLU A 533 14.22 -7.94 24.75
C GLU A 533 15.32 -7.15 23.98
N PRO A 534 15.03 -5.93 23.49
CA PRO A 534 13.80 -5.15 23.70
C PRO A 534 12.70 -5.46 22.67
N TYR A 535 12.96 -6.30 21.68
CA TYR A 535 12.04 -6.57 20.57
C TYR A 535 10.70 -7.18 21.05
N LEU A 536 10.76 -8.11 22.00
CA LEU A 536 9.57 -8.75 22.58
C LEU A 536 8.58 -7.72 23.13
N SER A 537 9.06 -6.81 23.96
CA SER A 537 8.23 -5.76 24.57
C SER A 537 7.70 -4.76 23.54
N ILE A 538 8.51 -4.40 22.52
CA ILE A 538 8.11 -3.49 21.46
C ILE A 538 7.06 -4.14 20.57
N ASN A 539 7.24 -5.38 20.15
CA ASN A 539 6.28 -6.11 19.34
C ASN A 539 4.93 -6.23 20.06
N ARG A 540 4.95 -6.56 21.38
CA ARG A 540 3.76 -6.61 22.22
C ARG A 540 3.04 -5.25 22.27
N LYS A 541 3.77 -4.15 22.48
CA LYS A 541 3.23 -2.78 22.50
C LYS A 541 2.36 -2.48 21.25
N TYR A 542 2.86 -2.79 20.06
CA TYR A 542 2.15 -2.47 18.82
C TYR A 542 1.00 -3.43 18.53
N LEU A 543 1.13 -4.71 18.85
CA LEU A 543 0.03 -5.67 18.73
C LEU A 543 -1.09 -5.35 19.73
N GLN A 544 -0.76 -4.94 20.94
CA GLN A 544 -1.74 -4.48 21.92
C GLN A 544 -2.43 -3.18 21.47
N LEU A 545 -1.68 -2.23 20.88
CA LEU A 545 -2.27 -1.03 20.30
C LEU A 545 -3.22 -1.37 19.15
N LYS A 546 -2.85 -2.31 18.26
CA LYS A 546 -3.73 -2.80 17.20
C LYS A 546 -5.04 -3.36 17.76
N MET A 547 -4.98 -4.20 18.79
CA MET A 547 -6.18 -4.75 19.41
C MET A 547 -7.07 -3.66 20.02
N ARG A 548 -6.48 -2.65 20.62
CA ARG A 548 -7.24 -1.49 21.12
C ARG A 548 -7.87 -0.68 19.98
N LEU A 549 -7.19 -0.53 18.85
CA LEU A 549 -7.70 0.16 17.66
C LEU A 549 -8.71 -0.66 16.84
N MET A 550 -9.02 -1.89 17.23
CA MET A 550 -9.91 -2.78 16.47
C MET A 550 -11.23 -2.13 16.06
N PRO A 551 -12.00 -1.43 16.94
CA PRO A 551 -13.26 -0.83 16.55
C PRO A 551 -13.10 0.27 15.49
N TYR A 552 -11.98 1.01 15.52
CA TYR A 552 -11.64 1.99 14.49
C TYR A 552 -11.32 1.32 13.15
N LEU A 553 -10.36 0.40 13.13
CA LEU A 553 -9.92 -0.29 11.90
C LEU A 553 -11.05 -1.09 11.25
N TYR A 554 -11.87 -1.76 12.08
CA TYR A 554 -13.03 -2.52 11.61
C TYR A 554 -14.10 -1.61 11.02
N THR A 555 -14.37 -0.45 11.64
CA THR A 555 -15.26 0.56 11.08
C THR A 555 -14.74 1.09 9.73
N MET A 556 -13.42 1.34 9.60
CA MET A 556 -12.85 1.78 8.32
C MET A 556 -12.97 0.70 7.23
N SER A 557 -12.88 -0.57 7.58
CA SER A 557 -13.14 -1.67 6.63
C SER A 557 -14.62 -1.79 6.26
N ARG A 558 -15.54 -1.41 7.15
CA ARG A 558 -16.96 -1.28 6.79
C ARG A 558 -17.17 -0.12 5.82
N VAL A 559 -16.49 1.00 5.99
CA VAL A 559 -16.50 2.10 5.00
C VAL A 559 -16.01 1.60 3.64
N ALA A 560 -14.93 0.81 3.62
CA ALA A 560 -14.44 0.21 2.38
C ALA A 560 -15.47 -0.73 1.73
N HIS A 561 -16.17 -1.53 2.53
CA HIS A 561 -17.26 -2.40 2.05
C HIS A 561 -18.44 -1.61 1.46
N GLU A 562 -18.70 -0.41 1.93
CA GLU A 562 -19.81 0.43 1.44
C GLU A 562 -19.42 1.30 0.25
N SER A 563 -18.19 1.80 0.20
CA SER A 563 -17.77 2.84 -0.76
C SER A 563 -16.57 2.45 -1.65
N GLY A 564 -15.94 1.29 -1.43
CA GLY A 564 -14.68 0.96 -2.11
C GLY A 564 -13.44 1.71 -1.62
N VAL A 565 -13.59 2.72 -0.74
CA VAL A 565 -12.47 3.51 -0.20
C VAL A 565 -11.71 2.70 0.84
N PRO A 566 -10.42 2.39 0.64
CA PRO A 566 -9.69 1.45 1.49
C PRO A 566 -9.44 1.98 2.91
N SER A 567 -9.19 1.06 3.85
CA SER A 567 -8.78 1.39 5.23
C SER A 567 -7.35 1.94 5.26
N THR A 568 -6.45 1.40 4.43
CA THR A 568 -5.06 1.87 4.29
C THR A 568 -4.98 2.73 3.04
N ARG A 569 -4.85 4.05 3.22
CA ARG A 569 -5.07 5.04 2.15
C ARG A 569 -3.78 5.71 1.73
N ALA A 570 -3.45 5.68 0.43
CA ALA A 570 -2.48 6.61 -0.13
C ALA A 570 -2.91 8.06 0.16
N MET A 571 -1.95 8.93 0.42
CA MET A 571 -2.22 10.33 0.82
C MET A 571 -3.15 11.06 -0.15
N VAL A 572 -3.05 10.78 -1.44
CA VAL A 572 -3.88 11.39 -2.49
C VAL A 572 -5.38 11.15 -2.32
N LEU A 573 -5.80 10.04 -1.68
CA LEU A 573 -7.22 9.78 -1.45
C LEU A 573 -7.84 10.76 -0.43
N GLU A 574 -7.06 11.22 0.53
CA GLU A 574 -7.52 12.19 1.54
C GLU A 574 -7.21 13.64 1.16
N TYR A 575 -6.18 13.86 0.34
CA TYR A 575 -5.68 15.18 -0.06
C TYR A 575 -5.47 15.24 -1.58
N PRO A 576 -6.55 15.11 -2.39
CA PRO A 576 -6.45 15.01 -3.86
C PRO A 576 -5.98 16.32 -4.52
N ASP A 577 -6.17 17.46 -3.87
CA ASP A 577 -5.78 18.76 -4.40
C ASP A 577 -4.38 19.22 -3.94
N ASP A 578 -3.76 18.46 -3.04
CA ASP A 578 -2.41 18.72 -2.57
C ASP A 578 -1.38 18.18 -3.57
N PRO A 579 -0.58 19.04 -4.22
CA PRO A 579 0.38 18.61 -5.25
C PRO A 579 1.46 17.66 -4.72
N VAL A 580 1.81 17.73 -3.42
CA VAL A 580 2.77 16.80 -2.79
C VAL A 580 2.11 15.44 -2.57
N ALA A 581 0.87 15.42 -2.10
CA ALA A 581 0.12 14.19 -1.87
C ALA A 581 -0.25 13.45 -3.17
N ARG A 582 -0.32 14.15 -4.31
CA ARG A 582 -0.58 13.54 -5.63
C ARG A 582 0.57 12.69 -6.16
N GLY A 583 1.79 12.95 -5.71
CA GLY A 583 3.00 12.31 -6.21
C GLY A 583 3.58 11.28 -5.25
N ASN A 584 4.67 10.63 -5.68
CA ASN A 584 5.35 9.60 -4.92
C ASN A 584 6.17 10.12 -3.73
N LEU A 585 6.28 11.43 -3.54
CA LEU A 585 6.98 12.02 -2.38
C LEU A 585 6.39 11.57 -1.04
N THR A 586 5.09 11.24 -1.03
CA THR A 586 4.38 10.74 0.17
C THR A 586 4.17 9.23 0.15
N SER A 587 4.75 8.49 -0.79
CA SER A 587 4.54 7.04 -0.90
C SER A 587 5.08 6.23 0.28
N GLY A 588 6.04 6.77 1.03
CA GLY A 588 6.58 6.18 2.26
C GLY A 588 5.76 6.45 3.53
N GLN A 589 4.54 6.98 3.40
CA GLN A 589 3.59 7.22 4.49
C GLN A 589 2.15 7.03 4.02
N PHE A 590 1.20 6.89 4.95
CA PHE A 590 -0.19 6.65 4.58
C PHE A 590 -1.17 7.08 5.67
N MET A 591 -2.44 7.16 5.30
CA MET A 591 -3.54 7.33 6.26
C MET A 591 -4.13 5.96 6.60
N ALA A 592 -4.13 5.60 7.88
CA ALA A 592 -4.96 4.52 8.40
C ALA A 592 -6.35 5.12 8.72
N GLY A 593 -7.32 4.79 7.87
CA GLY A 593 -8.60 5.50 7.84
C GLY A 593 -8.45 6.95 7.41
N ASP A 594 -9.24 7.83 8.02
CA ASP A 594 -9.28 9.27 7.76
C ASP A 594 -8.57 10.12 8.84
N SER A 595 -8.15 9.47 9.93
CA SER A 595 -7.75 10.17 11.16
C SER A 595 -6.29 9.95 11.58
N LEU A 596 -5.65 8.83 11.18
CA LEU A 596 -4.30 8.46 11.62
C LEU A 596 -3.30 8.50 10.46
N LEU A 597 -2.28 9.36 10.54
CA LEU A 597 -1.17 9.37 9.60
C LEU A 597 -0.03 8.54 10.16
N VAL A 598 0.39 7.53 9.40
CA VAL A 598 1.46 6.58 9.74
C VAL A 598 2.64 6.84 8.82
N ALA A 599 3.82 7.10 9.38
CA ALA A 599 5.05 7.34 8.64
C ALA A 599 6.15 6.34 9.03
N PRO A 600 6.18 5.14 8.41
CA PRO A 600 7.12 4.08 8.74
C PRO A 600 8.58 4.51 8.69
N VAL A 601 9.40 3.94 9.58
CA VAL A 601 10.85 4.00 9.49
C VAL A 601 11.32 2.83 8.65
N VAL A 602 11.84 3.11 7.47
CA VAL A 602 12.25 2.11 6.46
C VAL A 602 13.76 2.14 6.20
N SER A 603 14.53 2.47 7.21
CA SER A 603 15.99 2.50 7.20
C SER A 603 16.54 2.19 8.58
N ASP A 604 17.82 1.81 8.65
CA ASP A 604 18.53 1.62 9.91
C ASP A 604 18.89 2.98 10.52
N SER A 605 17.88 3.67 11.04
CA SER A 605 18.04 5.00 11.61
C SER A 605 17.08 5.20 12.79
N PRO A 606 17.53 5.85 13.89
CA PRO A 606 16.64 6.31 14.94
C PRO A 606 15.97 7.67 14.59
N VAL A 607 16.17 8.19 13.38
CA VAL A 607 15.62 9.45 12.92
C VAL A 607 14.82 9.22 11.65
N ARG A 608 13.63 9.84 11.56
CA ARG A 608 12.78 9.83 10.36
C ARG A 608 12.67 11.25 9.80
N ASP A 609 13.25 11.45 8.62
CA ASP A 609 13.08 12.65 7.80
C ASP A 609 11.93 12.49 6.80
N GLY A 610 11.50 13.59 6.21
CA GLY A 610 10.54 13.58 5.12
C GLY A 610 9.14 13.08 5.51
N ILE A 611 8.63 13.46 6.68
CA ILE A 611 7.22 13.25 7.04
C ILE A 611 6.42 14.44 6.55
N TYR A 612 5.55 14.25 5.59
CA TYR A 612 4.68 15.30 5.08
C TYR A 612 3.39 15.35 5.90
N LEU A 613 3.13 16.47 6.53
CA LEU A 613 1.87 16.76 7.20
C LEU A 613 1.03 17.65 6.28
N PRO A 614 -0.07 17.16 5.69
CA PRO A 614 -0.94 17.94 4.83
C PRO A 614 -1.63 19.10 5.57
N ALA A 615 -2.32 19.98 4.85
CA ALA A 615 -3.07 21.09 5.44
C ALA A 615 -3.99 20.60 6.57
N GLY A 616 -3.94 21.30 7.70
CA GLY A 616 -4.66 20.98 8.93
C GLY A 616 -3.77 20.92 10.15
N THR A 617 -4.30 20.43 11.25
CA THR A 617 -3.56 20.20 12.50
C THR A 617 -3.30 18.71 12.70
N TRP A 618 -2.09 18.39 13.13
CA TRP A 618 -1.61 17.04 13.36
C TRP A 618 -1.00 16.93 14.75
N THR A 619 -1.49 16.03 15.57
CA THR A 619 -0.96 15.77 16.91
C THR A 619 -0.11 14.53 16.89
N ASP A 620 1.13 14.63 17.30
CA ASP A 620 2.01 13.47 17.54
C ASP A 620 1.39 12.59 18.63
N TYR A 621 1.11 11.34 18.28
CA TYR A 621 0.41 10.40 19.14
C TYR A 621 1.14 10.13 20.47
N TRP A 622 2.48 10.14 20.43
CA TRP A 622 3.31 9.79 21.57
C TRP A 622 3.56 10.95 22.55
N THR A 623 3.70 12.15 21.99
CA THR A 623 4.11 13.35 22.77
C THR A 623 2.96 14.33 23.01
N GLY A 624 1.88 14.24 22.24
CA GLY A 624 0.80 15.22 22.26
C GLY A 624 1.14 16.55 21.59
N ARG A 625 2.34 16.72 21.03
CA ARG A 625 2.73 17.94 20.34
C ARG A 625 1.92 18.13 19.05
N ALA A 626 1.29 19.32 18.91
CA ALA A 626 0.51 19.64 17.73
C ALA A 626 1.32 20.45 16.70
N TYR A 627 1.17 20.12 15.41
CA TYR A 627 1.81 20.77 14.26
C TYR A 627 0.76 21.31 13.29
N ALA A 628 1.06 22.44 12.67
CA ALA A 628 0.25 23.03 11.60
C ALA A 628 0.85 22.66 10.23
N GLY A 629 0.14 21.81 9.44
CA GLY A 629 0.45 21.63 8.02
C GLY A 629 -0.19 22.71 7.12
N PRO A 630 0.14 22.76 5.80
CA PRO A 630 0.99 21.79 5.11
C PRO A 630 2.49 22.04 5.35
N GLY A 631 3.26 20.97 5.32
CA GLY A 631 4.71 21.08 5.40
C GLY A 631 5.41 19.80 5.80
N TRP A 632 6.75 19.84 5.85
CA TRP A 632 7.58 18.70 6.13
C TRP A 632 8.13 18.73 7.55
N LEU A 633 8.00 17.63 8.25
CA LEU A 633 8.64 17.38 9.54
C LEU A 633 9.86 16.48 9.33
N ASN A 634 11.04 16.99 9.68
CA ASN A 634 12.31 16.30 9.59
C ASN A 634 12.97 16.21 10.96
N GLY A 635 13.98 15.35 11.11
CA GLY A 635 14.66 15.13 12.37
C GLY A 635 13.75 14.51 13.44
N TYR A 636 12.66 13.85 13.05
CA TYR A 636 11.76 13.21 14.00
C TYR A 636 12.51 12.06 14.70
N GLN A 637 12.60 12.16 16.03
CA GLN A 637 13.27 11.13 16.83
C GLN A 637 12.38 9.88 16.91
N ALA A 638 12.80 8.83 16.26
CA ALA A 638 12.13 7.55 16.16
C ALA A 638 13.03 6.42 16.66
N PRO A 639 13.35 6.37 17.96
CA PRO A 639 14.04 5.21 18.53
C PRO A 639 13.25 3.93 18.21
N LEU A 640 13.84 2.75 18.37
CA LEU A 640 13.27 1.50 17.88
C LEU A 640 11.83 1.23 18.36
N ASP A 641 11.47 1.70 19.53
CA ASP A 641 10.12 1.54 20.12
C ASP A 641 9.11 2.58 19.63
N THR A 642 9.50 3.52 18.76
CA THR A 642 8.68 4.66 18.30
C THR A 642 8.47 4.62 16.79
N LEU A 643 7.22 4.43 16.38
CA LEU A 643 6.74 4.65 15.02
C LEU A 643 6.20 6.09 14.92
N PRO A 644 6.66 6.94 14.01
CA PRO A 644 6.02 8.22 13.76
C PRO A 644 4.53 8.04 13.41
N LEU A 645 3.68 8.54 14.29
CA LEU A 645 2.23 8.41 14.23
C LEU A 645 1.59 9.75 14.59
N PHE A 646 0.72 10.27 13.73
CA PHE A 646 0.07 11.55 13.93
C PHE A 646 -1.45 11.41 13.84
N VAL A 647 -2.14 12.10 14.70
CA VAL A 647 -3.60 12.13 14.75
C VAL A 647 -4.10 13.45 14.20
N LYS A 648 -5.04 13.39 13.28
CA LYS A 648 -5.67 14.57 12.68
C LYS A 648 -6.49 15.35 13.70
N GLY A 649 -6.40 16.67 13.68
CA GLY A 649 -7.27 17.53 14.51
C GLY A 649 -8.76 17.29 14.18
N GLY A 650 -9.56 17.07 15.21
CA GLY A 650 -10.96 16.67 15.13
C GLY A 650 -11.18 15.15 15.15
N ALA A 651 -10.14 14.33 15.17
CA ALA A 651 -10.28 12.88 15.17
C ALA A 651 -11.01 12.35 16.42
N VAL A 652 -11.84 11.34 16.20
CA VAL A 652 -12.51 10.53 17.22
C VAL A 652 -12.13 9.07 16.94
N VAL A 653 -11.27 8.49 17.78
CA VAL A 653 -10.74 7.14 17.60
C VAL A 653 -11.30 6.22 18.67
N PRO A 654 -12.29 5.37 18.35
CA PRO A 654 -12.80 4.39 19.32
C PRO A 654 -11.76 3.31 19.59
N MET A 655 -11.64 2.91 20.85
CA MET A 655 -10.67 1.92 21.30
C MET A 655 -11.31 0.91 22.25
N TRP A 656 -10.92 -0.35 22.11
CA TRP A 656 -11.28 -1.42 23.04
C TRP A 656 -10.42 -1.44 24.29
N PRO A 657 -10.89 -2.07 25.38
CA PRO A 657 -10.01 -2.48 26.48
C PRO A 657 -8.94 -3.47 25.96
N GLN A 658 -7.81 -3.51 26.66
CA GLN A 658 -6.71 -4.43 26.30
C GLN A 658 -7.20 -5.88 26.33
N MET A 659 -6.92 -6.63 25.24
CA MET A 659 -7.17 -8.06 25.08
C MET A 659 -6.23 -8.68 24.05
N ASN A 660 -6.05 -10.01 24.11
CA ASN A 660 -5.11 -10.75 23.27
C ASN A 660 -5.76 -11.36 22.02
N HIS A 661 -7.07 -11.46 21.99
CA HIS A 661 -7.83 -11.91 20.82
C HIS A 661 -9.29 -11.43 20.91
N THR A 662 -9.95 -11.38 19.77
CA THR A 662 -11.36 -11.07 19.66
C THR A 662 -12.22 -12.05 20.46
N GLY A 663 -13.02 -11.52 21.39
CA GLY A 663 -13.90 -12.33 22.24
C GLY A 663 -13.23 -12.93 23.47
N GLU A 664 -11.99 -12.52 23.83
CA GLU A 664 -11.35 -12.88 25.10
C GLU A 664 -12.19 -12.41 26.30
N LYS A 665 -12.75 -11.22 26.19
CA LYS A 665 -13.62 -10.64 27.19
C LYS A 665 -14.69 -9.76 26.53
N PRO A 666 -15.82 -9.52 27.21
CA PRO A 666 -16.83 -8.61 26.70
C PRO A 666 -16.32 -7.17 26.67
N VAL A 667 -16.69 -6.43 25.65
CA VAL A 667 -16.40 -4.99 25.53
C VAL A 667 -17.47 -4.21 26.30
N SER A 668 -17.35 -4.22 27.63
CA SER A 668 -18.28 -3.54 28.55
C SER A 668 -18.05 -2.04 28.64
N THR A 669 -16.86 -1.58 28.26
CA THR A 669 -16.47 -0.17 28.20
C THR A 669 -15.80 0.12 26.85
N LEU A 670 -16.16 1.24 26.23
CA LEU A 670 -15.53 1.73 25.00
C LEU A 670 -14.84 3.06 25.29
N THR A 671 -13.58 3.18 24.92
CA THR A 671 -12.81 4.42 25.02
C THR A 671 -12.87 5.16 23.72
N TYR A 672 -13.13 6.48 23.75
CA TYR A 672 -12.96 7.38 22.61
C TYR A 672 -11.74 8.27 22.85
N ASP A 673 -10.68 8.07 22.07
CA ASP A 673 -9.50 8.94 22.06
C ASP A 673 -9.76 10.09 21.08
N ILE A 674 -9.88 11.30 21.61
CA ILE A 674 -10.41 12.47 20.88
C ILE A 674 -9.37 13.60 20.89
N HIS A 675 -9.06 14.09 19.70
CA HIS A 675 -8.22 15.27 19.46
C HIS A 675 -9.10 16.46 19.07
N PRO A 676 -9.74 17.14 20.04
CA PRO A 676 -10.83 18.06 19.78
C PRO A 676 -10.36 19.28 18.98
N ARG A 677 -11.08 19.62 17.91
CA ARG A 677 -10.82 20.79 17.08
C ARG A 677 -12.00 21.07 16.14
N GLY A 678 -12.64 22.24 16.27
CA GLY A 678 -13.81 22.59 15.46
C GLY A 678 -14.95 21.59 15.65
N THR A 679 -15.67 21.29 14.57
CA THR A 679 -16.76 20.30 14.56
C THR A 679 -16.33 19.05 13.80
N SER A 680 -16.55 17.89 14.38
CA SER A 680 -16.24 16.59 13.77
C SER A 680 -17.22 15.51 14.20
N SER A 681 -17.21 14.38 13.50
CA SER A 681 -18.06 13.25 13.86
C SER A 681 -17.42 11.91 13.46
N PHE A 682 -17.81 10.85 14.15
CA PHE A 682 -17.46 9.47 13.84
C PHE A 682 -18.70 8.58 13.95
N SER A 683 -18.85 7.60 13.03
CA SER A 683 -19.93 6.63 13.08
C SER A 683 -19.36 5.24 13.30
N LEU A 684 -19.33 4.81 14.55
CA LEU A 684 -18.90 3.48 14.94
C LEU A 684 -19.80 2.42 14.32
N TYR A 685 -19.21 1.38 13.73
CA TYR A 685 -19.89 0.20 13.23
C TYR A 685 -19.54 -1.03 14.07
N GLU A 686 -20.54 -1.82 14.45
CA GLU A 686 -20.37 -3.07 15.19
C GLU A 686 -21.32 -4.14 14.66
N ASP A 687 -20.83 -5.38 14.63
CA ASP A 687 -21.61 -6.60 14.37
C ASP A 687 -20.99 -7.77 15.16
N ASP A 688 -21.38 -9.02 14.87
CA ASP A 688 -20.85 -10.19 15.60
C ASP A 688 -19.37 -10.51 15.26
N GLY A 689 -18.79 -9.85 14.26
CA GLY A 689 -17.40 -10.00 13.82
C GLY A 689 -17.06 -11.37 13.21
N ARG A 690 -18.01 -12.26 13.01
CA ARG A 690 -17.76 -13.69 12.69
C ARG A 690 -18.62 -14.21 11.56
N THR A 691 -19.93 -13.97 11.61
CA THR A 691 -20.90 -14.56 10.69
C THR A 691 -21.30 -13.59 9.57
N ARG A 692 -22.04 -14.12 8.62
CA ARG A 692 -22.58 -13.34 7.49
C ARG A 692 -23.89 -12.61 7.82
N ALA A 693 -24.36 -12.65 9.06
CA ALA A 693 -25.60 -12.02 9.49
C ALA A 693 -25.66 -10.51 9.22
N TYR A 694 -24.52 -9.84 9.17
CA TYR A 694 -24.45 -8.42 8.77
C TYR A 694 -25.06 -8.14 7.37
N ARG A 695 -25.06 -9.13 6.46
CA ARG A 695 -25.65 -8.99 5.11
C ARG A 695 -27.18 -8.84 5.14
N THR A 696 -27.80 -9.28 6.19
CA THR A 696 -29.26 -9.19 6.43
C THR A 696 -29.63 -8.16 7.49
N GLY A 697 -28.70 -7.22 7.80
CA GLY A 697 -28.97 -6.10 8.70
C GLY A 697 -28.61 -6.35 10.17
N ALA A 698 -27.97 -7.47 10.53
CA ALA A 698 -27.54 -7.74 11.90
C ALA A 698 -26.25 -6.98 12.24
N TYR A 699 -26.37 -5.69 12.46
CA TYR A 699 -25.28 -4.78 12.88
C TYR A 699 -25.87 -3.56 13.60
N ALA A 700 -25.02 -2.82 14.30
CA ALA A 700 -25.37 -1.57 14.94
C ALA A 700 -24.43 -0.44 14.48
N ARG A 701 -24.95 0.80 14.55
CA ARG A 701 -24.17 2.03 14.38
C ARG A 701 -24.39 2.96 15.55
N GLN A 702 -23.33 3.62 15.98
CA GLN A 702 -23.39 4.64 17.02
C GLN A 702 -22.64 5.88 16.56
N ARG A 703 -23.32 7.01 16.52
CA ARG A 703 -22.73 8.29 16.11
C ARG A 703 -22.17 9.02 17.32
N VAL A 704 -20.98 9.60 17.16
CA VAL A 704 -20.31 10.49 18.10
C VAL A 704 -20.01 11.80 17.40
N ASP A 705 -20.55 12.89 17.93
CA ASP A 705 -20.31 14.24 17.42
C ASP A 705 -19.47 15.02 18.45
N VAL A 706 -18.49 15.78 17.97
CA VAL A 706 -17.60 16.60 18.79
C VAL A 706 -17.67 18.05 18.32
N THR A 707 -17.81 18.98 19.26
CA THR A 707 -17.67 20.41 19.03
C THR A 707 -16.66 20.99 19.99
N ALA A 708 -15.70 21.72 19.46
CA ALA A 708 -14.60 22.31 20.23
C ALA A 708 -14.15 23.65 19.61
N PRO A 709 -13.43 24.51 20.34
CA PRO A 709 -12.70 25.62 19.74
C PRO A 709 -11.70 25.14 18.67
N ALA A 710 -11.44 25.96 17.66
CA ALA A 710 -10.36 25.69 16.69
C ALA A 710 -8.97 25.71 17.38
N ALA A 711 -8.80 26.53 18.41
CA ALA A 711 -7.67 26.59 19.34
C ALA A 711 -8.05 27.43 20.55
N GLY A 712 -7.27 27.34 21.63
CA GLY A 712 -7.47 28.15 22.82
C GLY A 712 -8.61 27.70 23.73
N THR A 713 -9.00 28.52 24.69
CA THR A 713 -9.94 28.19 25.77
C THR A 713 -11.39 28.19 25.30
N GLY A 714 -12.17 27.19 25.73
CA GLY A 714 -13.60 27.11 25.45
C GLY A 714 -14.23 25.84 26.03
N THR A 715 -15.32 25.41 25.43
CA THR A 715 -16.03 24.18 25.81
C THR A 715 -15.78 23.11 24.74
N VAL A 716 -15.39 21.93 25.20
CA VAL A 716 -15.39 20.72 24.37
C VAL A 716 -16.63 19.92 24.70
N THR A 717 -17.49 19.70 23.72
CA THR A 717 -18.72 18.92 23.84
C THR A 717 -18.61 17.65 23.02
N VAL A 718 -18.92 16.51 23.62
CA VAL A 718 -18.99 15.19 22.98
C VAL A 718 -20.41 14.66 23.16
N SER A 719 -21.15 14.53 22.05
CA SER A 719 -22.51 13.99 22.02
C SER A 719 -22.47 12.58 21.44
N VAL A 720 -22.86 11.61 22.24
CA VAL A 720 -22.92 10.19 21.87
C VAL A 720 -24.37 9.82 21.62
N GLY A 721 -24.69 9.43 20.37
CA GLY A 721 -26.03 9.02 20.00
C GLY A 721 -26.38 7.63 20.55
N ALA A 722 -27.67 7.33 20.70
CA ALA A 722 -28.09 5.98 20.97
C ALA A 722 -27.67 5.04 19.81
N PRO A 723 -27.19 3.80 20.08
CA PRO A 723 -26.87 2.87 19.02
C PRO A 723 -28.14 2.45 18.26
N THR A 724 -28.07 2.50 16.93
CA THR A 724 -29.16 2.07 16.03
C THR A 724 -28.83 0.69 15.46
N GLY A 725 -29.85 -0.18 15.33
CA GLY A 725 -29.69 -1.54 14.85
C GLY A 725 -29.38 -2.53 15.98
N ASP A 726 -29.27 -3.81 15.60
CA ASP A 726 -29.05 -4.91 16.55
C ASP A 726 -28.25 -6.04 15.94
N TYR A 727 -27.52 -6.78 16.78
CA TYR A 727 -26.77 -7.97 16.40
C TYR A 727 -26.56 -8.89 17.58
N THR A 728 -26.28 -10.17 17.32
CA THR A 728 -26.02 -11.16 18.35
C THR A 728 -24.77 -10.82 19.16
N GLY A 729 -24.92 -10.63 20.47
CA GLY A 729 -23.82 -10.27 21.37
C GLY A 729 -23.68 -8.78 21.62
N LYS A 730 -24.57 -7.93 21.09
CA LYS A 730 -24.59 -6.50 21.38
C LYS A 730 -24.80 -6.26 22.87
N PRO A 731 -23.95 -5.47 23.54
CA PRO A 731 -24.15 -5.12 24.94
C PRO A 731 -25.49 -4.37 25.16
N ALA A 732 -26.26 -4.78 26.16
CA ALA A 732 -27.50 -4.10 26.51
C ALA A 732 -27.25 -2.67 27.05
N SER A 733 -26.13 -2.47 27.73
CA SER A 733 -25.59 -1.17 28.15
C SER A 733 -24.07 -1.19 28.12
N ARG A 734 -23.47 -0.01 27.99
CA ARG A 734 -22.01 0.10 27.90
C ARG A 734 -21.53 1.33 28.68
N GLY A 735 -20.42 1.21 29.42
CA GLY A 735 -19.66 2.34 29.94
C GLY A 735 -18.89 3.04 28.81
N HIS A 736 -18.65 4.33 28.98
CA HIS A 736 -17.83 5.08 28.04
C HIS A 736 -16.72 5.81 28.77
N GLU A 737 -15.54 5.78 28.19
CA GLU A 737 -14.40 6.59 28.59
C GLU A 737 -14.03 7.54 27.46
N PHE A 738 -13.66 8.77 27.80
CA PHE A 738 -13.17 9.77 26.86
C PHE A 738 -11.78 10.20 27.27
N THR A 739 -10.87 10.15 26.31
CA THR A 739 -9.51 10.68 26.42
C THR A 739 -9.47 11.92 25.56
N LEU A 740 -9.61 13.11 26.15
CA LEU A 740 -9.58 14.39 25.42
C LEU A 740 -8.19 15.00 25.50
N HIS A 741 -7.55 15.22 24.35
CA HIS A 741 -6.25 15.88 24.25
C HIS A 741 -6.41 17.39 24.34
N VAL A 742 -6.22 17.93 25.54
CA VAL A 742 -6.42 19.35 25.90
C VAL A 742 -5.29 19.87 26.76
N ALA A 743 -4.94 21.15 26.63
CA ALA A 743 -3.77 21.73 27.28
C ALA A 743 -3.99 22.12 28.74
N THR A 744 -5.25 22.27 29.20
CA THR A 744 -5.55 22.70 30.56
C THR A 744 -6.71 21.91 31.15
N ALA A 745 -6.72 21.75 32.46
CA ALA A 745 -7.86 21.18 33.16
C ALA A 745 -9.13 21.98 32.89
N PRO A 746 -10.31 21.35 32.78
CA PRO A 746 -11.58 22.04 32.67
C PRO A 746 -11.97 22.70 34.00
N ALA A 747 -12.71 23.78 33.93
CA ALA A 747 -13.37 24.37 35.10
C ALA A 747 -14.48 23.44 35.63
N THR A 748 -15.24 22.84 34.70
CA THR A 748 -16.29 21.86 35.03
C THR A 748 -16.42 20.81 33.94
N VAL A 749 -16.83 19.59 34.34
CA VAL A 749 -17.29 18.54 33.43
C VAL A 749 -18.72 18.20 33.78
N THR A 750 -19.59 18.10 32.78
CA THR A 750 -20.99 17.71 32.97
C THR A 750 -21.35 16.50 32.11
N LEU A 751 -22.27 15.67 32.61
CA LEU A 751 -22.96 14.63 31.87
C LEU A 751 -24.45 15.01 31.80
N ASP A 752 -24.97 15.27 30.61
CA ASP A 752 -26.35 15.77 30.38
C ASP A 752 -26.69 16.99 31.26
N GLY A 753 -25.74 17.91 31.36
CA GLY A 753 -25.84 19.12 32.18
C GLY A 753 -25.57 18.91 33.69
N THR A 754 -25.51 17.68 34.19
CA THR A 754 -25.23 17.35 35.60
C THR A 754 -23.73 17.33 35.82
N PRO A 755 -23.19 18.02 36.85
CA PRO A 755 -21.77 18.02 37.13
C PRO A 755 -21.22 16.61 37.48
N VAL A 756 -20.07 16.28 36.90
CA VAL A 756 -19.32 15.04 37.16
C VAL A 756 -18.14 15.38 38.09
N PRO A 757 -17.87 14.57 39.14
CA PRO A 757 -16.82 14.91 40.10
C PRO A 757 -15.41 14.84 39.50
N GLY A 758 -14.59 15.84 39.82
CA GLY A 758 -13.14 15.83 39.56
C GLY A 758 -12.44 14.95 40.60
N LEU A 759 -11.55 14.10 40.16
CA LEU A 759 -10.83 13.14 40.99
C LEU A 759 -9.37 13.57 41.18
N ALA A 760 -8.82 13.32 42.39
CA ALA A 760 -7.53 13.87 42.77
C ALA A 760 -6.31 13.18 42.13
N SER A 761 -6.51 11.98 41.58
CA SER A 761 -5.41 11.21 40.97
C SER A 761 -5.92 10.20 39.92
N LYS A 762 -5.00 9.74 39.08
CA LYS A 762 -5.31 8.67 38.12
C LYS A 762 -5.78 7.38 38.81
N ALA A 763 -5.18 7.03 39.94
CA ALA A 763 -5.60 5.85 40.72
C ALA A 763 -7.04 5.98 41.27
N ALA A 764 -7.43 7.19 41.71
CA ALA A 764 -8.81 7.47 42.10
C ALA A 764 -9.76 7.35 40.91
N TYR A 765 -9.34 7.86 39.73
CA TYR A 765 -10.08 7.75 38.47
C TYR A 765 -10.27 6.28 38.07
N ASP A 766 -9.19 5.48 38.09
CA ASP A 766 -9.25 4.07 37.69
C ASP A 766 -10.23 3.26 38.51
N SER A 767 -10.34 3.58 39.83
CA SER A 767 -11.22 2.89 40.79
C SER A 767 -12.66 3.41 40.77
N ALA A 768 -12.93 4.61 40.22
CA ALA A 768 -14.25 5.22 40.22
C ALA A 768 -15.17 4.63 39.16
N ALA A 769 -16.47 4.58 39.43
CA ALA A 769 -17.50 4.23 38.46
C ALA A 769 -17.77 5.37 37.45
N SER A 770 -17.59 6.63 37.88
CA SER A 770 -17.69 7.84 37.05
C SER A 770 -16.86 8.97 37.66
N GLY A 771 -16.41 9.89 36.82
CA GLY A 771 -15.60 11.02 37.25
C GLY A 771 -14.67 11.49 36.11
N TRP A 772 -13.91 12.53 36.40
CA TRP A 772 -12.86 12.98 35.48
C TRP A 772 -11.55 13.28 36.23
N TYR A 773 -10.45 13.14 35.45
CA TYR A 773 -9.10 13.44 35.92
C TYR A 773 -8.31 14.08 34.80
N PHE A 774 -7.57 15.15 35.08
CA PHE A 774 -6.69 15.80 34.12
C PHE A 774 -5.23 15.52 34.47
N ASP A 775 -4.47 14.99 33.52
CA ASP A 775 -3.02 14.78 33.62
C ASP A 775 -2.28 15.74 32.68
N PRO A 776 -1.63 16.79 33.20
CA PRO A 776 -0.85 17.71 32.38
C PRO A 776 0.44 17.09 31.80
N ALA A 777 0.94 16.00 32.37
CA ALA A 777 2.16 15.32 31.94
C ALA A 777 1.89 14.25 30.87
N ASP A 778 0.68 13.70 30.82
CA ASP A 778 0.35 12.72 29.76
C ASP A 778 0.17 13.47 28.44
N ARG A 779 1.05 13.19 27.47
CA ARG A 779 0.97 13.65 26.06
C ARG A 779 0.59 15.14 25.93
N SER A 780 1.26 15.98 26.69
CA SER A 780 1.05 17.46 26.72
C SER A 780 -0.31 17.92 27.25
N GLY A 781 -1.03 17.07 27.94
CA GLY A 781 -2.31 17.30 28.60
C GLY A 781 -3.42 16.36 28.09
N VAL A 782 -3.90 15.52 29.00
CA VAL A 782 -5.01 14.61 28.74
C VAL A 782 -6.06 14.70 29.84
N LEU A 783 -7.28 14.92 29.41
CA LEU A 783 -8.46 14.86 30.25
C LEU A 783 -9.16 13.51 30.09
N TRP A 784 -9.17 12.74 31.15
CA TRP A 784 -9.86 11.45 31.25
C TRP A 784 -11.24 11.66 31.83
N ILE A 785 -12.29 11.16 31.16
CA ILE A 785 -13.67 11.22 31.65
C ILE A 785 -14.29 9.85 31.57
N LYS A 786 -14.92 9.38 32.65
CA LYS A 786 -15.62 8.10 32.70
C LYS A 786 -17.09 8.34 33.01
N THR A 787 -17.99 7.69 32.27
CA THR A 787 -19.43 7.76 32.44
C THR A 787 -19.99 6.41 32.94
N PRO A 788 -21.10 6.39 33.64
CA PRO A 788 -21.83 5.17 33.94
C PRO A 788 -22.28 4.44 32.67
N GLY A 789 -22.57 3.15 32.80
CA GLY A 789 -23.14 2.38 31.69
C GLY A 789 -24.50 2.91 31.27
N THR A 790 -24.67 3.12 29.96
CA THR A 790 -25.95 3.56 29.37
C THR A 790 -26.23 2.86 28.05
N ALA A 791 -27.51 2.75 27.70
CA ALA A 791 -27.97 2.33 26.36
C ALA A 791 -28.50 3.51 25.52
N GLY A 792 -28.72 4.67 26.17
CA GLY A 792 -29.27 5.89 25.55
C GLY A 792 -28.24 6.83 25.00
N ALA A 793 -28.70 7.88 24.34
CA ALA A 793 -27.88 9.02 23.98
C ALA A 793 -27.53 9.85 25.21
N PHE A 794 -26.36 10.51 25.18
CA PHE A 794 -25.90 11.41 26.24
C PHE A 794 -24.89 12.40 25.70
N THR A 795 -24.63 13.45 26.49
CA THR A 795 -23.66 14.49 26.15
C THR A 795 -22.71 14.76 27.33
N VAL A 796 -21.41 14.75 27.03
CA VAL A 796 -20.36 15.18 27.94
C VAL A 796 -19.86 16.56 27.50
N ALA A 797 -19.78 17.51 28.46
CA ALA A 797 -19.21 18.84 28.19
C ALA A 797 -18.11 19.18 29.21
N ALA A 798 -16.90 19.50 28.69
CA ALA A 798 -15.78 20.00 29.46
C ALA A 798 -15.62 21.51 29.19
N THR A 799 -15.95 22.34 30.17
CA THR A 799 -15.96 23.80 30.02
C THR A 799 -14.71 24.42 30.60
N GLY A 800 -14.20 25.49 29.96
CA GLY A 800 -13.02 26.21 30.43
C GLY A 800 -11.68 25.45 30.18
N THR A 801 -11.68 24.43 29.34
CA THR A 801 -10.45 23.77 28.90
C THR A 801 -9.87 24.43 27.65
N SER A 802 -8.60 24.18 27.34
CA SER A 802 -7.92 24.78 26.18
C SER A 802 -7.49 23.72 25.17
N VAL A 803 -7.89 23.93 23.90
CA VAL A 803 -7.40 23.14 22.76
C VAL A 803 -5.99 23.61 22.41
N PRO A 804 -4.99 22.71 22.29
CA PRO A 804 -3.60 23.07 22.03
C PRO A 804 -3.42 23.88 20.74
N ALA A 805 -2.59 24.92 20.79
CA ALA A 805 -2.14 25.59 19.57
C ALA A 805 -1.17 24.69 18.80
N ALA A 806 -1.30 24.69 17.49
CA ALA A 806 -0.38 23.95 16.62
C ALA A 806 0.89 24.76 16.34
N ALA A 807 2.06 24.13 16.50
CA ALA A 807 3.32 24.74 16.13
C ALA A 807 3.48 24.79 14.59
N ALA A 808 3.94 25.90 14.06
CA ALA A 808 4.31 25.97 12.65
C ALA A 808 5.46 25.01 12.35
N LEU A 809 5.40 24.36 11.18
CA LEU A 809 6.53 23.61 10.67
C LEU A 809 7.63 24.58 10.20
N PRO A 810 8.92 24.21 10.31
CA PRO A 810 10.00 25.05 9.84
C PRO A 810 9.85 25.37 8.35
N SER A 811 9.95 26.64 7.97
CA SER A 811 9.96 27.05 6.56
C SER A 811 11.30 26.75 5.91
N SER A 812 11.27 26.39 4.62
CA SER A 812 12.46 26.26 3.78
C SER A 812 12.92 27.62 3.24
N ALA A 813 14.22 27.76 3.05
CA ALA A 813 14.85 28.93 2.43
C ALA A 813 15.80 28.49 1.29
N PRO A 814 16.12 29.37 0.33
CA PRO A 814 17.20 29.09 -0.60
C PRO A 814 18.51 28.81 0.13
N ILE A 815 19.18 27.72 -0.25
CA ILE A 815 20.49 27.36 0.30
C ILE A 815 21.56 28.20 -0.38
N ASP A 816 22.37 28.89 0.43
CA ASP A 816 23.47 29.71 -0.10
C ASP A 816 24.50 28.86 -0.82
N ARG A 817 24.81 29.24 -2.04
CA ARG A 817 25.73 28.54 -2.94
C ARG A 817 27.20 28.93 -2.77
N SER A 818 27.50 29.96 -1.97
CA SER A 818 28.86 30.47 -1.81
C SER A 818 29.86 29.43 -1.29
N ALA A 819 29.35 28.40 -0.57
CA ALA A 819 30.17 27.29 -0.05
C ALA A 819 30.13 26.04 -0.94
N TRP A 820 29.39 26.06 -2.07
CA TRP A 820 29.27 24.88 -2.92
C TRP A 820 30.55 24.60 -3.72
N SER A 821 30.85 23.35 -3.90
CA SER A 821 31.97 22.91 -4.75
C SER A 821 31.60 21.68 -5.59
N LEU A 822 32.16 21.61 -6.78
CA LEU A 822 31.99 20.47 -7.67
C LEU A 822 32.73 19.26 -7.09
N VAL A 823 32.01 18.15 -6.89
CA VAL A 823 32.59 16.85 -6.50
C VAL A 823 32.93 16.04 -7.75
N HIS A 824 31.97 15.93 -8.66
CA HIS A 824 32.07 15.12 -9.86
C HIS A 824 31.12 15.61 -10.96
N ALA A 825 31.53 15.48 -12.20
CA ALA A 825 30.67 15.48 -13.37
C ALA A 825 31.22 14.45 -14.35
N ASP A 826 30.37 13.59 -14.88
CA ASP A 826 30.78 12.53 -15.80
C ASP A 826 31.24 13.10 -17.16
N SER A 827 30.77 14.28 -17.53
CA SER A 827 31.07 14.93 -18.80
C SER A 827 30.97 16.46 -18.68
N GLN A 828 31.91 17.19 -19.29
CA GLN A 828 31.87 18.65 -19.46
C GLN A 828 32.57 19.07 -20.75
N GLU A 829 32.05 20.11 -21.43
CA GLU A 829 32.66 20.69 -22.62
C GLU A 829 33.62 21.82 -22.21
N THR A 830 34.89 21.63 -22.48
CA THR A 830 35.94 22.63 -22.21
C THR A 830 36.86 22.86 -23.40
N ALA A 831 36.61 22.15 -24.49
CA ALA A 831 37.45 22.25 -25.69
C ALA A 831 36.90 23.27 -26.71
N ALA A 832 35.63 23.21 -27.04
CA ALA A 832 34.99 24.09 -28.00
C ALA A 832 34.31 25.30 -27.35
N GLU A 833 33.85 25.15 -26.11
CA GLU A 833 33.30 26.24 -25.30
C GLU A 833 33.65 26.05 -23.82
N ASN A 834 33.41 27.06 -23.00
CA ASN A 834 33.58 26.91 -21.55
C ASN A 834 32.28 26.45 -20.90
N GLY A 835 31.95 25.17 -21.11
CA GLY A 835 30.82 24.46 -20.51
C GLY A 835 31.21 23.68 -19.25
N ALA A 836 32.09 24.22 -18.41
CA ALA A 836 32.56 23.58 -17.19
C ALA A 836 31.41 23.33 -16.21
N ALA A 837 31.39 22.16 -15.54
CA ALA A 837 30.28 21.73 -14.70
C ALA A 837 30.00 22.65 -13.51
N ALA A 838 31.04 23.32 -12.96
CA ALA A 838 30.86 24.28 -11.88
C ALA A 838 30.02 25.52 -12.28
N ARG A 839 29.84 25.76 -13.58
CA ARG A 839 28.97 26.86 -14.08
C ARG A 839 27.47 26.57 -13.89
N ALA A 840 27.10 25.36 -13.57
CA ALA A 840 25.72 25.04 -13.23
C ALA A 840 25.25 25.64 -11.90
N PHE A 841 26.11 26.21 -11.10
CA PHE A 841 25.76 26.81 -9.80
C PHE A 841 26.60 28.03 -9.42
N ASP A 842 27.18 28.72 -10.42
CA ASP A 842 28.06 29.88 -10.22
C ASP A 842 27.28 31.22 -9.96
N GLY A 843 25.95 31.17 -10.06
CA GLY A 843 25.13 32.35 -9.85
C GLY A 843 24.95 33.25 -11.07
N ASN A 844 25.47 32.84 -12.22
CA ASN A 844 25.38 33.59 -13.45
C ASN A 844 24.59 32.88 -14.53
N PRO A 845 23.32 33.18 -14.74
CA PRO A 845 22.48 32.50 -15.72
C PRO A 845 22.93 32.63 -17.18
N ALA A 846 23.91 33.49 -17.46
CA ALA A 846 24.51 33.64 -18.79
C ALA A 846 25.64 32.61 -19.06
N THR A 847 26.09 31.90 -18.04
CA THR A 847 27.02 30.77 -18.14
C THR A 847 26.26 29.43 -18.04
N LEU A 848 26.89 28.36 -18.46
CA LEU A 848 26.24 27.05 -18.36
C LEU A 848 27.24 25.90 -18.28
N TRP A 849 26.85 24.86 -17.61
CA TRP A 849 27.40 23.53 -17.82
C TRP A 849 26.86 22.92 -19.09
N HIS A 850 27.71 22.33 -19.90
CA HIS A 850 27.33 21.50 -21.05
C HIS A 850 28.21 20.26 -21.08
N THR A 851 27.62 19.08 -21.31
CA THR A 851 28.41 17.86 -21.54
C THR A 851 29.18 17.95 -22.83
N ALA A 852 30.31 17.23 -22.95
CA ALA A 852 31.25 17.27 -24.07
C ALA A 852 30.57 16.92 -25.40
N TRP A 853 30.19 17.94 -26.16
CA TRP A 853 29.52 17.80 -27.47
C TRP A 853 30.52 17.87 -28.65
N SER A 854 31.67 18.47 -28.45
CA SER A 854 32.71 18.57 -29.50
C SER A 854 33.51 17.29 -29.69
N SER A 855 33.31 16.31 -28.80
CA SER A 855 33.94 14.98 -28.88
C SER A 855 33.41 14.20 -30.10
N ALA A 856 34.32 13.52 -30.79
CA ALA A 856 33.97 12.60 -31.89
C ALA A 856 33.06 11.44 -31.45
N LYS A 857 32.99 11.13 -30.14
CA LYS A 857 32.10 10.18 -29.52
C LYS A 857 31.58 10.79 -28.19
N PRO A 858 30.49 11.58 -28.22
CA PRO A 858 29.88 12.08 -27.02
C PRO A 858 29.48 10.92 -26.11
N ALA A 859 29.65 11.07 -24.78
CA ALA A 859 29.21 10.07 -23.84
C ALA A 859 27.68 9.91 -23.93
N PRO A 860 27.14 8.70 -23.77
CA PRO A 860 25.69 8.49 -23.78
C PRO A 860 25.07 8.95 -22.44
N LEU A 861 23.78 9.29 -22.46
CA LEU A 861 22.98 9.43 -21.25
C LEU A 861 22.92 8.09 -20.49
N PRO A 862 22.78 8.11 -19.14
CA PRO A 862 22.55 9.27 -18.30
C PRO A 862 23.82 10.05 -17.96
N HIS A 863 23.68 11.37 -17.82
CA HIS A 863 24.74 12.26 -17.31
C HIS A 863 24.49 12.66 -15.86
N GLU A 864 25.53 12.99 -15.12
CA GLU A 864 25.39 13.41 -13.72
C GLU A 864 26.33 14.53 -13.30
N ILE A 865 25.86 15.31 -12.33
CA ILE A 865 26.66 16.28 -11.58
C ILE A 865 26.49 16.02 -10.08
N GLN A 866 27.62 16.03 -9.34
CA GLN A 866 27.65 15.87 -7.89
C GLN A 866 28.26 17.13 -7.26
N ILE A 867 27.57 17.68 -6.27
CA ILE A 867 27.88 18.95 -5.63
C ILE A 867 28.02 18.75 -4.13
N ASP A 868 29.11 19.22 -3.53
CA ASP A 868 29.25 19.38 -2.08
C ASP A 868 28.63 20.74 -1.69
N LEU A 869 27.66 20.73 -0.82
CA LEU A 869 26.92 21.91 -0.35
C LEU A 869 27.69 22.71 0.72
N GLY A 870 28.88 22.26 1.10
CA GLY A 870 29.73 22.88 2.11
C GLY A 870 29.32 22.59 3.56
N ALA A 871 28.02 22.28 3.79
CA ALA A 871 27.46 21.92 5.08
C ALA A 871 26.30 20.93 4.89
N ARG A 872 25.80 20.38 5.99
CA ARG A 872 24.64 19.49 6.01
C ARG A 872 23.34 20.30 5.99
N TYR A 873 22.44 19.97 5.06
CA TYR A 873 21.10 20.57 4.91
C TYR A 873 20.02 19.52 4.81
N ALA A 874 18.84 19.77 5.36
CA ALA A 874 17.61 19.11 4.98
C ALA A 874 17.09 19.76 3.70
N VAL A 875 17.42 19.17 2.56
CA VAL A 875 17.08 19.68 1.22
C VAL A 875 15.69 19.25 0.86
N ASP A 876 14.82 20.13 0.38
CA ASP A 876 13.42 19.90 0.07
C ASP A 876 12.95 20.42 -1.30
N GLY A 877 13.80 21.08 -2.02
CA GLY A 877 13.50 21.57 -3.37
C GLY A 877 14.75 21.74 -4.23
N LEU A 878 14.60 21.52 -5.53
CA LEU A 878 15.60 21.77 -6.56
C LEU A 878 15.03 22.69 -7.61
N GLY A 879 15.79 23.74 -7.93
CA GLY A 879 15.57 24.58 -9.10
C GLY A 879 16.55 24.21 -10.21
N TYR A 880 16.08 24.08 -11.42
CA TYR A 880 16.87 23.87 -12.62
C TYR A 880 16.54 24.94 -13.64
N LEU A 881 17.52 25.74 -14.01
CA LEU A 881 17.43 26.70 -15.12
C LEU A 881 18.13 26.08 -16.34
N PRO A 882 17.42 25.76 -17.41
CA PRO A 882 18.01 25.34 -18.68
C PRO A 882 18.91 26.42 -19.25
N ARG A 883 19.72 26.11 -20.26
CA ARG A 883 20.54 27.05 -21.01
C ARG A 883 19.74 28.26 -21.50
N GLN A 884 20.31 29.46 -21.39
CA GLN A 884 19.68 30.76 -21.71
C GLN A 884 20.29 31.47 -22.92
N ASP A 885 21.24 30.86 -23.61
CA ASP A 885 21.98 31.38 -24.77
C ASP A 885 21.25 31.23 -26.10
N GLY A 886 19.96 30.87 -26.08
CA GLY A 886 19.16 30.60 -27.28
C GLY A 886 19.30 29.18 -27.82
N GLY A 887 20.27 28.41 -27.35
CA GLY A 887 20.44 27.01 -27.67
C GLY A 887 19.32 26.13 -27.06
N VAL A 888 19.08 24.96 -27.67
CA VAL A 888 18.03 24.01 -27.21
C VAL A 888 18.58 22.67 -26.78
N ASN A 889 19.81 22.33 -27.21
CA ASN A 889 20.43 21.04 -26.92
C ASN A 889 20.79 20.87 -25.47
N GLY A 890 20.61 19.68 -24.94
CA GLY A 890 21.00 19.32 -23.58
C GLY A 890 20.01 19.74 -22.49
N ARG A 891 18.84 20.25 -22.82
CA ARG A 891 17.81 20.47 -21.78
C ARG A 891 17.43 19.15 -21.14
N ILE A 892 17.48 19.10 -19.82
CA ILE A 892 17.17 17.88 -19.06
C ILE A 892 15.69 17.56 -19.22
N GLY A 893 15.41 16.32 -19.68
CA GLY A 893 14.08 15.74 -19.71
C GLY A 893 13.84 14.89 -18.47
N GLY A 894 14.03 13.58 -18.54
CA GLY A 894 13.98 12.70 -17.38
C GLY A 894 15.12 12.98 -16.42
N TYR A 895 14.81 13.03 -15.11
CA TYR A 895 15.80 13.31 -14.07
C TYR A 895 15.60 12.47 -12.81
N GLU A 896 16.67 12.31 -12.05
CA GLU A 896 16.71 11.83 -10.67
C GLU A 896 17.56 12.77 -9.81
N VAL A 897 17.11 12.99 -8.57
CA VAL A 897 17.83 13.82 -7.58
C VAL A 897 18.14 12.97 -6.36
N TYR A 898 19.36 13.09 -5.84
CA TYR A 898 19.82 12.37 -4.66
C TYR A 898 20.46 13.34 -3.68
N VAL A 899 20.26 13.07 -2.39
CA VAL A 899 20.90 13.78 -1.27
C VAL A 899 21.51 12.74 -0.34
N SER A 900 22.78 12.92 0.05
CA SER A 900 23.50 11.98 0.91
C SER A 900 24.52 12.67 1.78
N ASP A 901 24.96 12.03 2.87
CA ASP A 901 26.09 12.44 3.69
C ASP A 901 27.45 11.92 3.15
N THR A 902 27.41 11.08 2.13
CA THR A 902 28.60 10.50 1.49
C THR A 902 28.39 10.38 -0.02
N THR A 903 29.48 10.46 -0.77
CA THR A 903 29.48 10.25 -2.22
C THR A 903 29.60 8.78 -2.61
N ALA A 904 29.82 7.88 -1.65
CA ALA A 904 29.96 6.44 -1.89
C ALA A 904 28.61 5.71 -1.95
N ASP A 905 27.64 6.19 -1.20
CA ASP A 905 26.29 5.63 -1.17
C ASP A 905 25.24 6.75 -1.23
N TRP A 906 24.44 6.76 -2.27
CA TRP A 906 23.42 7.75 -2.51
C TRP A 906 22.03 7.32 -2.05
N GLY A 907 21.83 6.01 -1.86
CA GLY A 907 20.50 5.47 -1.61
C GLY A 907 19.52 5.73 -2.78
N PRO A 908 18.22 5.64 -2.54
CA PRO A 908 17.20 5.94 -3.55
C PRO A 908 17.14 7.44 -3.85
N PRO A 909 16.64 7.82 -5.05
CA PRO A 909 16.42 9.21 -5.39
C PRO A 909 15.36 9.84 -4.47
N VAL A 910 15.58 11.10 -4.09
CA VAL A 910 14.62 11.91 -3.31
C VAL A 910 13.59 12.58 -4.19
N ALA A 911 13.82 12.62 -5.48
CA ALA A 911 12.83 12.95 -6.50
C ALA A 911 13.24 12.37 -7.84
N SER A 912 12.25 12.07 -8.67
CA SER A 912 12.40 11.73 -10.09
C SER A 912 11.25 12.34 -10.87
N GLY A 913 11.46 12.63 -12.14
CA GLY A 913 10.42 13.24 -12.97
C GLY A 913 10.90 13.57 -14.36
N THR A 914 10.11 14.40 -15.06
CA THR A 914 10.44 14.88 -16.40
C THR A 914 10.17 16.38 -16.50
N PHE A 915 11.15 17.14 -16.92
CA PHE A 915 10.99 18.56 -17.22
C PHE A 915 10.49 18.78 -18.66
N ALA A 916 9.71 19.82 -18.84
CA ALA A 916 9.23 20.23 -20.16
C ALA A 916 10.39 20.84 -21.00
N ASP A 917 10.36 20.63 -22.33
CA ASP A 917 11.34 21.20 -23.27
C ASP A 917 11.09 22.69 -23.54
N THR A 918 11.42 23.52 -22.56
CA THR A 918 11.37 24.99 -22.63
C THR A 918 12.58 25.59 -21.93
N ALA A 919 12.92 26.84 -22.26
CA ALA A 919 13.98 27.60 -21.59
C ALA A 919 13.56 28.13 -20.19
N ALA A 920 12.30 28.06 -19.83
CA ALA A 920 11.81 28.53 -18.54
C ALA A 920 12.42 27.75 -17.38
N ALA A 921 12.62 28.42 -16.25
CA ALA A 921 13.05 27.78 -15.01
C ALA A 921 12.11 26.63 -14.61
N LYS A 922 12.66 25.58 -14.07
CA LYS A 922 11.97 24.37 -13.59
C LYS A 922 12.17 24.24 -12.08
N THR A 923 11.22 23.65 -11.42
CA THR A 923 11.34 23.26 -10.02
C THR A 923 10.95 21.81 -9.82
N ALA A 924 11.64 21.12 -8.92
CA ALA A 924 11.27 19.81 -8.44
C ALA A 924 11.15 19.88 -6.91
N ALA A 925 9.99 19.53 -6.37
CA ALA A 925 9.85 19.29 -4.95
C ALA A 925 10.55 17.97 -4.62
N LEU A 926 11.33 17.96 -3.54
CA LEU A 926 12.05 16.78 -3.07
C LEU A 926 11.38 16.26 -1.80
N ALA A 927 11.37 14.94 -1.61
CA ALA A 927 11.17 14.38 -0.28
C ALA A 927 12.34 14.86 0.58
N PRO A 928 12.13 15.70 1.60
CA PRO A 928 13.22 16.29 2.35
C PRO A 928 14.13 15.22 2.94
N LYS A 929 15.40 15.33 2.62
CA LYS A 929 16.44 14.44 3.13
C LYS A 929 17.62 15.27 3.59
N SER A 930 18.14 14.93 4.76
CA SER A 930 19.35 15.55 5.28
C SER A 930 20.57 14.94 4.63
N GLY A 931 21.49 15.81 4.21
CA GLY A 931 22.76 15.40 3.62
C GLY A 931 23.63 16.59 3.25
N ARG A 932 24.90 16.34 3.01
CA ARG A 932 25.91 17.31 2.59
C ARG A 932 26.08 17.36 1.08
N TYR A 933 25.80 16.24 0.39
CA TYR A 933 26.05 16.10 -1.04
C TYR A 933 24.76 15.99 -1.82
N LEU A 934 24.71 16.68 -2.96
CA LEU A 934 23.67 16.58 -3.96
C LEU A 934 24.20 15.83 -5.19
N ARG A 935 23.39 14.96 -5.79
CA ARG A 935 23.59 14.42 -7.12
C ARG A 935 22.35 14.66 -7.97
N LEU A 936 22.50 15.32 -9.10
CA LEU A 936 21.48 15.42 -10.15
C LEU A 936 21.90 14.54 -11.32
N LYS A 937 21.01 13.64 -11.73
CA LYS A 937 21.21 12.74 -12.83
C LYS A 937 20.21 13.06 -13.94
N ALA A 938 20.70 13.33 -15.12
CA ALA A 938 19.90 13.55 -16.32
C ALA A 938 19.74 12.24 -17.09
N LEU A 939 18.53 11.69 -17.13
CA LEU A 939 18.24 10.40 -17.74
C LEU A 939 17.99 10.53 -19.25
N THR A 940 17.34 11.63 -19.65
CA THR A 940 17.01 11.91 -21.06
C THR A 940 17.19 13.38 -21.39
N GLU A 941 17.44 13.70 -22.63
CA GLU A 941 17.33 15.06 -23.20
C GLU A 941 15.88 15.32 -23.58
N ALA A 942 15.33 16.50 -23.23
CA ALA A 942 13.89 16.79 -23.28
C ALA A 942 13.31 16.78 -24.71
N GLY A 943 14.10 17.14 -25.72
CA GLY A 943 13.69 17.17 -27.12
C GLY A 943 14.18 15.97 -27.95
N GLY A 944 14.93 15.03 -27.34
CA GLY A 944 15.48 13.88 -28.07
C GLY A 944 16.54 14.24 -29.13
N ARG A 945 17.23 15.39 -28.97
CA ARG A 945 18.15 15.95 -29.98
C ARG A 945 19.57 15.37 -29.91
N GLY A 946 19.90 14.64 -28.88
CA GLY A 946 21.19 13.96 -28.72
C GLY A 946 21.50 13.56 -27.29
N PRO A 947 22.65 12.94 -27.05
CA PRO A 947 23.04 12.46 -25.73
C PRO A 947 23.69 13.58 -24.91
N TRP A 948 23.13 14.77 -24.88
CA TRP A 948 23.72 15.92 -24.19
C TRP A 948 22.89 16.34 -22.95
N THR A 949 23.60 17.01 -22.02
CA THR A 949 22.99 17.65 -20.86
C THR A 949 23.57 19.04 -20.68
N SER A 950 22.74 20.02 -20.33
CA SER A 950 23.14 21.38 -20.01
C SER A 950 22.31 21.97 -18.86
N ALA A 951 22.94 22.86 -18.07
CA ALA A 951 22.28 23.61 -17.02
C ALA A 951 22.93 24.99 -16.90
N ALA A 952 22.12 26.06 -16.99
CA ALA A 952 22.59 27.40 -16.65
C ALA A 952 22.71 27.55 -15.14
N GLU A 953 21.68 27.07 -14.39
CA GLU A 953 21.70 27.14 -12.93
C GLU A 953 21.02 25.93 -12.28
N ILE A 954 21.60 25.48 -11.19
CA ILE A 954 21.02 24.55 -10.21
C ILE A 954 20.92 25.31 -8.88
N THR A 955 19.77 25.32 -8.27
CA THR A 955 19.50 25.92 -6.98
C THR A 955 18.81 24.94 -6.07
N LEU A 956 18.93 25.12 -4.77
CA LEU A 956 18.26 24.27 -3.78
C LEU A 956 17.52 25.12 -2.76
N THR A 957 16.45 24.56 -2.23
CA THR A 957 15.78 25.03 -1.02
C THR A 957 15.94 24.00 0.08
N GLY A 958 15.97 24.46 1.32
CA GLY A 958 16.12 23.60 2.48
C GLY A 958 16.42 24.42 3.74
N ARG A 959 16.93 23.75 4.75
CA ARG A 959 17.36 24.37 6.02
C ARG A 959 18.61 23.66 6.54
N PRO A 960 19.46 24.35 7.34
CA PRO A 960 20.56 23.67 8.02
C PRO A 960 20.08 22.45 8.80
N ALA A 961 20.82 21.35 8.72
CA ALA A 961 20.57 20.12 9.46
C ALA A 961 21.73 19.84 10.41
N SER A 962 21.43 19.33 11.61
CA SER A 962 22.44 18.92 12.60
C SER A 962 23.14 17.63 12.21
#